data_5483e1e3328c0a5c05875038a9bd3da8
#
_entry.id   5483e1e3328c0a5c05875038a9bd3da8
#
_cell.length_a   1.000
_cell.length_b   1.000
_cell.length_c   1.000
_cell.angle_alpha   90.00
_cell.angle_beta   90.00
_cell.angle_gamma   90.00
#
_symmetry.space_group_name_H-M   'P 1'
#
loop_
_entity.id
_entity.type
_entity.pdbx_description
1 polymer ?
#
loop_
_entity_poly.entity_id
_entity_poly.type
_entity_poly.pdbx_seq_one_letter_code
_entity_poly.pdbx_strand_id
1 'polypeptide(L)'
;FDYLRDNMAISPKDLVQRQHNYAIVDEVDSVLIDDARTPLIISGPVPKGDDQLFEQLRPLVERLVEAQKVLATKYLSEAKKLIASNDKKEVEEGFLALYRSHKALPKNKALIKFLSEQGIKAGMLKTEEIYMEQNNKRMHEVTDPLYFVIDEKLNSVDLTDKGVDLITGNSEDPTLFVLPDIAGQLSELENLNLTNEQLLEKKDELLTNYAIKSERVHTINQLLKAYTMFEKDDEYVVIDGQVKIVDEQTGRIMEGRRYSDGLHQAIEAKERVKVEAATQTFATITLQNYFRMYHKLSGMTGTAETEAGEFWDIYKLDVVVIPTNRPIARKDMNDRVYKTKREKYKAVIEEIEEMVKAGRPVLVGTTSVEISEMLSKMLSMRKIEHNVLNAKLHQKEADIVAQAGQKSIVTIATNMAGRGTDIKLSPEVKAAGGLAIIGTERHESRRVDRQLRGRAGRQGDPGSSVFFVSLEDDLMRLFSSDRIAGVMDRLGFKEGEMIEHKMISNSIERAQKKVEENNFGIRKRLLEYDDVMNKQRVAVYTKRRHALMGERIGMDIVNMIWDRCVYAVELGDYDNVKMEMLQILAMEPPFTEEEFNAKKQEDLAELTFEAAMANFKRKTERMAQIANPVIKQVFELQGHMYENIMIPITDGKRLYNISVNLKAAYETEGKEIVKSFEKAILLHTIDDAWKENLRELDELKHSVQNASYEQKDPLLIFKLESVNLFDNMVNKINNNTISVLTRGQIPVQEPEQVREAAPEPAAPRQQYREEKRDLSDPDQQAAAGHDTREVKREPVRAEKTVGRNDLCPCGSGKKYKNCHGKND
;
A
#
# COMPACT_ATOMS: atom_id res chain seq x y z
N PHE A 1 6.24 -5.86 -9.83
CA PHE A 1 5.41 -7.07 -9.66
C PHE A 1 6.14 -8.35 -10.13
N ASP A 2 6.86 -8.35 -11.26
CA ASP A 2 7.58 -9.55 -11.76
C ASP A 2 8.54 -10.13 -10.72
N TYR A 3 9.23 -9.30 -9.95
CA TYR A 3 10.05 -9.76 -8.82
C TYR A 3 9.24 -10.58 -7.80
N LEU A 4 8.04 -10.12 -7.46
CA LEU A 4 7.17 -10.85 -6.52
C LEU A 4 6.66 -12.14 -7.15
N ARG A 5 6.27 -12.12 -8.44
CA ARG A 5 5.82 -13.33 -9.17
C ARG A 5 6.93 -14.37 -9.27
N ASP A 6 8.17 -13.95 -9.57
CA ASP A 6 9.32 -14.86 -9.63
C ASP A 6 9.56 -15.56 -8.29
N ASN A 7 9.32 -14.86 -7.17
CA ASN A 7 9.44 -15.45 -5.83
C ASN A 7 8.20 -16.27 -5.40
N MET A 8 7.19 -16.38 -6.25
CA MET A 8 6.03 -17.27 -6.10
C MET A 8 6.01 -18.37 -7.19
N ALA A 9 6.97 -18.35 -8.13
CA ALA A 9 7.04 -19.30 -9.23
C ALA A 9 7.30 -20.73 -8.72
N ILE A 10 6.66 -21.72 -9.36
CA ILE A 10 6.81 -23.13 -9.04
C ILE A 10 7.84 -23.79 -9.95
N SER A 11 8.06 -23.25 -11.15
CA SER A 11 9.02 -23.74 -12.12
C SER A 11 10.12 -22.72 -12.43
N PRO A 12 11.38 -23.13 -12.58
CA PRO A 12 12.46 -22.24 -13.04
C PRO A 12 12.20 -21.61 -14.42
N LYS A 13 11.35 -22.21 -15.24
CA LYS A 13 10.99 -21.73 -16.58
C LYS A 13 10.11 -20.47 -16.52
N ASP A 14 9.41 -20.25 -15.40
CA ASP A 14 8.50 -19.13 -15.21
C ASP A 14 9.21 -17.86 -14.72
N LEU A 15 10.50 -17.95 -14.41
CA LEU A 15 11.29 -16.83 -13.94
C LEU A 15 11.56 -15.83 -15.08
N VAL A 16 11.21 -14.60 -14.86
CA VAL A 16 11.32 -13.51 -15.84
C VAL A 16 12.50 -12.60 -15.53
N GLN A 17 12.77 -12.33 -14.25
CA GLN A 17 13.82 -11.41 -13.83
C GLN A 17 15.17 -12.09 -13.66
N ARG A 18 16.23 -11.31 -13.93
CA ARG A 18 17.62 -11.67 -13.71
C ARG A 18 18.19 -10.95 -12.48
N GLN A 19 19.51 -10.95 -12.35
CA GLN A 19 20.21 -10.18 -11.30
C GLN A 19 20.02 -8.66 -11.49
N HIS A 20 19.83 -7.95 -10.39
CA HIS A 20 19.63 -6.50 -10.37
C HIS A 20 20.97 -5.77 -10.41
N ASN A 21 21.56 -5.63 -11.60
CA ASN A 21 22.87 -5.03 -11.75
C ASN A 21 22.85 -3.50 -11.82
N TYR A 22 22.13 -2.94 -12.82
CA TYR A 22 22.08 -1.51 -13.07
C TYR A 22 20.70 -1.06 -13.52
N ALA A 23 20.21 0.04 -12.94
CA ALA A 23 18.98 0.70 -13.38
C ALA A 23 19.20 2.19 -13.54
N ILE A 24 18.66 2.74 -14.64
CA ILE A 24 18.47 4.18 -14.84
C ILE A 24 16.96 4.44 -14.80
N VAL A 25 16.51 5.25 -13.85
CA VAL A 25 15.09 5.58 -13.67
C VAL A 25 14.81 6.95 -14.26
N ASP A 26 14.00 7.00 -15.30
CA ASP A 26 13.50 8.26 -15.83
C ASP A 26 12.33 8.77 -14.96
N GLU A 27 12.20 10.10 -14.84
CA GLU A 27 11.27 10.73 -13.90
C GLU A 27 11.41 10.14 -12.48
N VAL A 28 12.67 10.05 -12.02
CA VAL A 28 13.06 9.33 -10.80
C VAL A 28 12.34 9.79 -9.52
N ASP A 29 11.95 11.04 -9.45
CA ASP A 29 11.19 11.61 -8.34
C ASP A 29 9.77 11.03 -8.26
N SER A 30 9.11 10.75 -9.39
CA SER A 30 7.82 10.04 -9.36
C SER A 30 7.96 8.63 -8.81
N VAL A 31 8.96 7.89 -9.29
CA VAL A 31 9.09 6.47 -8.95
C VAL A 31 9.62 6.29 -7.53
N LEU A 32 10.67 7.06 -7.15
CA LEU A 32 11.38 6.86 -5.88
C LEU A 32 10.85 7.72 -4.73
N ILE A 33 10.03 8.72 -4.98
CA ILE A 33 9.41 9.57 -3.95
C ILE A 33 7.89 9.40 -3.93
N ASP A 34 7.19 9.75 -5.04
CA ASP A 34 5.72 9.70 -5.05
C ASP A 34 5.19 8.28 -4.99
N ASP A 35 5.60 7.46 -5.93
CA ASP A 35 5.21 6.06 -6.01
C ASP A 35 5.76 5.21 -4.86
N ALA A 36 6.83 5.68 -4.22
CA ALA A 36 7.46 4.98 -3.10
C ALA A 36 6.69 5.12 -1.76
N ARG A 37 5.59 5.83 -1.74
CA ARG A 37 4.64 5.82 -0.62
C ARG A 37 3.90 4.49 -0.51
N THR A 38 3.87 3.72 -1.59
CA THR A 38 3.03 2.53 -1.72
C THR A 38 3.86 1.30 -2.01
N PRO A 39 3.83 0.25 -1.17
CA PRO A 39 4.46 -1.01 -1.48
C PRO A 39 3.75 -1.71 -2.64
N LEU A 40 4.47 -2.60 -3.30
CA LEU A 40 3.92 -3.54 -4.26
C LEU A 40 3.43 -4.78 -3.50
N ILE A 41 2.19 -5.19 -3.72
CA ILE A 41 1.57 -6.31 -3.02
C ILE A 41 0.91 -7.23 -4.02
N ILE A 42 1.07 -8.52 -3.82
CA ILE A 42 0.25 -9.57 -4.42
C ILE A 42 -0.61 -10.14 -3.31
N SER A 43 -1.93 -10.04 -3.46
CA SER A 43 -2.89 -10.55 -2.51
C SER A 43 -3.90 -11.47 -3.17
N GLY A 44 -4.62 -12.23 -2.37
CA GLY A 44 -5.71 -13.06 -2.83
C GLY A 44 -6.84 -13.11 -1.79
N PRO A 45 -8.05 -13.56 -2.20
CA PRO A 45 -9.19 -13.63 -1.30
C PRO A 45 -8.93 -14.64 -0.18
N VAL A 46 -9.35 -14.31 1.03
CA VAL A 46 -9.35 -15.26 2.16
C VAL A 46 -10.49 -16.25 1.96
N PRO A 47 -10.25 -17.57 2.08
CA PRO A 47 -11.27 -18.58 1.83
C PRO A 47 -12.47 -18.58 2.81
N LYS A 48 -12.36 -17.88 3.94
CA LYS A 48 -13.41 -17.79 4.97
C LYS A 48 -13.33 -16.46 5.71
N GLY A 49 -14.46 -15.76 5.72
CA GLY A 49 -14.70 -14.54 6.46
C GLY A 49 -16.01 -13.90 5.99
N ASP A 50 -17.14 -14.61 6.16
CA ASP A 50 -18.43 -14.17 5.58
C ASP A 50 -19.19 -13.16 6.44
N ASP A 51 -18.77 -12.87 7.66
CA ASP A 51 -19.45 -11.89 8.50
C ASP A 51 -18.84 -10.51 8.29
N GLN A 52 -19.31 -9.85 7.22
CA GLN A 52 -18.94 -8.46 6.96
C GLN A 52 -19.70 -7.54 7.92
N LEU A 53 -19.11 -7.29 9.07
CA LEU A 53 -19.65 -6.39 10.10
C LEU A 53 -19.88 -4.96 9.59
N PHE A 54 -19.25 -4.57 8.48
CA PHE A 54 -19.36 -3.23 7.90
C PHE A 54 -20.80 -2.85 7.54
N GLU A 55 -21.54 -3.73 6.88
CA GLU A 55 -22.95 -3.47 6.54
C GLU A 55 -23.85 -3.46 7.78
N GLN A 56 -23.54 -4.32 8.76
CA GLN A 56 -24.31 -4.43 9.99
C GLN A 56 -24.11 -3.23 10.92
N LEU A 57 -22.87 -2.74 11.03
CA LEU A 57 -22.51 -1.63 11.93
C LEU A 57 -22.68 -0.24 11.30
N ARG A 58 -22.82 -0.17 9.96
CA ARG A 58 -23.04 1.10 9.24
C ARG A 58 -24.15 1.97 9.82
N PRO A 59 -25.38 1.46 10.11
CA PRO A 59 -26.45 2.30 10.62
C PRO A 59 -26.14 2.92 11.99
N LEU A 60 -25.32 2.26 12.82
CA LEU A 60 -24.87 2.79 14.11
C LEU A 60 -23.94 3.96 13.89
N VAL A 61 -22.99 3.83 12.95
CA VAL A 61 -22.04 4.89 12.62
C VAL A 61 -22.74 6.07 11.94
N GLU A 62 -23.71 5.85 11.06
CA GLU A 62 -24.52 6.92 10.46
C GLU A 62 -25.23 7.76 11.55
N ARG A 63 -25.80 7.11 12.57
CA ARG A 63 -26.41 7.82 13.73
C ARG A 63 -25.37 8.60 14.52
N LEU A 64 -24.19 8.03 14.73
CA LEU A 64 -23.10 8.67 15.49
C LEU A 64 -22.60 9.92 14.78
N VAL A 65 -22.37 9.83 13.47
CA VAL A 65 -21.92 10.95 12.62
C VAL A 65 -22.97 12.06 12.58
N GLU A 66 -24.25 11.71 12.47
CA GLU A 66 -25.33 12.70 12.47
C GLU A 66 -25.45 13.42 13.83
N ALA A 67 -25.35 12.68 14.95
CA ALA A 67 -25.34 13.27 16.28
C ALA A 67 -24.14 14.23 16.46
N GLN A 68 -22.99 13.85 15.97
CA GLN A 68 -21.78 14.70 16.01
C GLN A 68 -21.95 15.97 15.16
N LYS A 69 -22.54 15.89 13.97
CA LYS A 69 -22.82 17.06 13.11
C LYS A 69 -23.70 18.08 13.82
N VAL A 70 -24.76 17.61 14.47
CA VAL A 70 -25.67 18.47 15.25
C VAL A 70 -24.91 19.13 16.39
N LEU A 71 -24.09 18.35 17.12
CA LEU A 71 -23.32 18.85 18.24
C LEU A 71 -22.25 19.86 17.81
N ALA A 72 -21.50 19.58 16.74
CA ALA A 72 -20.49 20.48 16.19
C ALA A 72 -21.10 21.81 15.73
N THR A 73 -22.29 21.75 15.09
CA THR A 73 -23.02 22.94 14.65
C THR A 73 -23.50 23.77 15.85
N LYS A 74 -23.94 23.13 16.93
CA LYS A 74 -24.32 23.79 18.18
C LYS A 74 -23.11 24.51 18.76
N TYR A 75 -21.98 23.88 18.93
CA TYR A 75 -20.76 24.50 19.43
C TYR A 75 -20.28 25.65 18.55
N LEU A 76 -20.37 25.54 17.23
CA LEU A 76 -20.02 26.62 16.31
C LEU A 76 -20.96 27.84 16.49
N SER A 77 -22.25 27.59 16.69
CA SER A 77 -23.22 28.66 16.95
C SER A 77 -23.00 29.36 18.31
N GLU A 78 -22.68 28.58 19.33
CA GLU A 78 -22.30 29.10 20.67
C GLU A 78 -21.02 29.92 20.59
N ALA A 79 -19.99 29.40 19.91
CA ALA A 79 -18.74 30.11 19.70
C ALA A 79 -18.92 31.48 19.04
N LYS A 80 -19.73 31.53 17.97
CA LYS A 80 -20.02 32.80 17.28
C LYS A 80 -20.69 33.85 18.17
N LYS A 81 -21.56 33.41 19.06
CA LYS A 81 -22.25 34.31 20.02
C LYS A 81 -21.31 34.80 21.12
N LEU A 82 -20.57 33.86 21.74
CA LEU A 82 -19.73 34.17 22.89
C LEU A 82 -18.47 34.97 22.53
N ILE A 83 -17.87 34.68 21.38
CA ILE A 83 -16.69 35.42 20.89
C ILE A 83 -17.04 36.87 20.53
N ALA A 84 -18.28 37.14 20.14
CA ALA A 84 -18.76 38.50 19.87
C ALA A 84 -19.10 39.31 21.16
N SER A 85 -19.01 38.69 22.34
CA SER A 85 -19.25 39.35 23.62
C SER A 85 -18.08 40.26 24.04
N ASN A 86 -18.38 41.20 24.90
CA ASN A 86 -17.38 42.09 25.52
C ASN A 86 -16.80 41.52 26.84
N ASP A 87 -17.33 40.39 27.33
CA ASP A 87 -16.84 39.73 28.55
C ASP A 87 -15.71 38.77 28.21
N LYS A 88 -14.56 38.94 28.86
CA LYS A 88 -13.37 38.12 28.63
C LYS A 88 -13.61 36.62 28.91
N LYS A 89 -14.41 36.30 29.92
CA LYS A 89 -14.75 34.90 30.26
C LYS A 89 -15.63 34.27 29.20
N GLU A 90 -16.65 34.97 28.71
CA GLU A 90 -17.49 34.50 27.64
C GLU A 90 -16.71 34.28 26.34
N VAL A 91 -15.75 35.16 26.06
CA VAL A 91 -14.85 35.00 24.90
C VAL A 91 -13.95 33.76 25.04
N GLU A 92 -13.41 33.50 26.24
CA GLU A 92 -12.62 32.27 26.50
C GLU A 92 -13.48 30.99 26.35
N GLU A 93 -14.71 30.99 26.88
CA GLU A 93 -15.66 29.89 26.67
C GLU A 93 -16.07 29.75 25.20
N GLY A 94 -16.20 30.87 24.50
CA GLY A 94 -16.45 30.88 23.06
C GLY A 94 -15.33 30.21 22.24
N PHE A 95 -14.07 30.45 22.56
CA PHE A 95 -12.93 29.78 21.92
C PHE A 95 -12.82 28.32 22.32
N LEU A 96 -13.20 27.91 23.51
CA LEU A 96 -13.32 26.52 23.88
C LEU A 96 -14.42 25.83 23.07
N ALA A 97 -15.59 26.45 22.90
CA ALA A 97 -16.65 25.90 22.07
C ALA A 97 -16.19 25.78 20.58
N LEU A 98 -15.43 26.76 20.09
CA LEU A 98 -14.85 26.74 18.75
C LEU A 98 -13.87 25.58 18.60
N TYR A 99 -13.00 25.37 19.58
CA TYR A 99 -12.03 24.27 19.56
C TYR A 99 -12.71 22.90 19.63
N ARG A 100 -13.77 22.75 20.41
CA ARG A 100 -14.63 21.54 20.40
C ARG A 100 -15.24 21.30 19.04
N SER A 101 -15.80 22.33 18.38
CA SER A 101 -16.34 22.21 17.03
C SER A 101 -15.28 21.80 16.02
N HIS A 102 -14.06 22.30 16.16
CA HIS A 102 -12.93 21.94 15.32
C HIS A 102 -12.49 20.49 15.52
N LYS A 103 -12.37 20.02 16.76
CA LYS A 103 -12.04 18.60 17.05
C LYS A 103 -13.17 17.65 16.67
N ALA A 104 -14.41 18.13 16.62
CA ALA A 104 -15.58 17.34 16.23
C ALA A 104 -15.67 17.10 14.72
N LEU A 105 -15.54 18.17 13.91
CA LEU A 105 -15.66 18.12 12.44
C LEU A 105 -14.80 19.23 11.80
N PRO A 106 -13.51 19.02 11.62
CA PRO A 106 -12.58 20.04 11.12
C PRO A 106 -12.85 20.47 9.67
N LYS A 107 -13.35 19.58 8.79
CA LYS A 107 -13.71 19.86 7.39
C LYS A 107 -15.08 20.57 7.24
N ASN A 108 -15.75 21.00 8.33
CA ASN A 108 -17.04 21.69 8.25
C ASN A 108 -16.89 23.06 7.55
N LYS A 109 -17.56 23.26 6.43
CA LYS A 109 -17.48 24.48 5.60
C LYS A 109 -17.83 25.77 6.37
N ALA A 110 -18.79 25.70 7.29
CA ALA A 110 -19.18 26.86 8.12
C ALA A 110 -18.14 27.20 9.18
N LEU A 111 -17.47 26.20 9.74
CA LEU A 111 -16.34 26.36 10.66
C LEU A 111 -15.14 26.96 9.94
N ILE A 112 -14.78 26.44 8.78
CA ILE A 112 -13.65 26.92 7.96
C ILE A 112 -13.85 28.38 7.59
N LYS A 113 -15.06 28.73 7.17
CA LYS A 113 -15.40 30.14 6.89
C LYS A 113 -15.25 31.02 8.12
N PHE A 114 -15.65 30.57 9.31
CA PHE A 114 -15.53 31.33 10.53
C PHE A 114 -14.06 31.46 10.98
N LEU A 115 -13.26 30.43 10.82
CA LEU A 115 -11.82 30.47 11.11
C LEU A 115 -11.04 31.43 10.20
N SER A 116 -11.58 31.80 9.03
CA SER A 116 -10.97 32.79 8.13
C SER A 116 -11.26 34.24 8.55
N GLU A 117 -12.09 34.47 9.56
CA GLU A 117 -12.34 35.79 10.11
C GLU A 117 -11.17 36.27 10.98
N GLN A 118 -10.97 37.59 11.06
CA GLN A 118 -9.83 38.22 11.75
C GLN A 118 -9.75 37.82 13.24
N GLY A 119 -8.60 37.30 13.69
CA GLY A 119 -8.34 36.97 15.10
C GLY A 119 -8.92 35.61 15.55
N ILE A 120 -9.85 35.02 14.82
CA ILE A 120 -10.55 33.81 15.23
C ILE A 120 -9.63 32.60 15.25
N LYS A 121 -8.84 32.38 14.17
CA LYS A 121 -7.88 31.27 14.09
C LYS A 121 -6.79 31.41 15.15
N ALA A 122 -6.24 32.60 15.35
CA ALA A 122 -5.22 32.84 16.36
C ALA A 122 -5.74 32.58 17.79
N GLY A 123 -6.99 32.98 18.07
CA GLY A 123 -7.65 32.71 19.35
C GLY A 123 -7.86 31.23 19.60
N MET A 124 -8.27 30.46 18.58
CA MET A 124 -8.44 29.00 18.67
C MET A 124 -7.11 28.29 18.91
N LEU A 125 -6.04 28.65 18.18
CA LEU A 125 -4.70 28.05 18.35
C LEU A 125 -4.15 28.33 19.76
N LYS A 126 -4.36 29.52 20.30
CA LYS A 126 -3.99 29.84 21.69
C LYS A 126 -4.77 28.99 22.70
N THR A 127 -6.03 28.70 22.45
CA THR A 127 -6.82 27.78 23.26
C THR A 127 -6.28 26.33 23.13
N GLU A 128 -5.92 25.89 21.94
CA GLU A 128 -5.26 24.59 21.71
C GLU A 128 -3.99 24.48 22.57
N GLU A 129 -3.09 25.47 22.55
CA GLU A 129 -1.87 25.49 23.38
C GLU A 129 -2.18 25.32 24.87
N ILE A 130 -3.18 26.03 25.40
CA ILE A 130 -3.57 25.94 26.82
C ILE A 130 -4.02 24.52 27.21
N TYR A 131 -4.76 23.82 26.33
CA TYR A 131 -5.24 22.46 26.60
C TYR A 131 -4.20 21.38 26.31
N MET A 132 -3.19 21.68 25.46
CA MET A 132 -2.03 20.82 25.21
C MET A 132 -0.94 20.93 26.28
N GLU A 133 -0.95 21.96 27.13
CA GLU A 133 0.01 22.10 28.23
C GLU A 133 -0.03 20.90 29.17
N GLN A 134 1.09 20.62 29.84
CA GLN A 134 1.25 19.55 30.84
C GLN A 134 0.91 18.14 30.33
N ASN A 135 1.33 17.79 29.13
CA ASN A 135 1.06 16.48 28.53
C ASN A 135 -0.46 16.18 28.35
N ASN A 136 -1.21 17.13 27.84
CA ASN A 136 -2.64 16.99 27.51
C ASN A 136 -3.55 16.68 28.74
N LYS A 137 -3.13 16.96 29.96
CA LYS A 137 -3.91 16.64 31.18
C LYS A 137 -5.33 17.20 31.17
N ARG A 138 -5.55 18.30 30.46
CA ARG A 138 -6.87 18.97 30.38
C ARG A 138 -7.61 18.68 29.09
N MET A 139 -7.06 17.85 28.21
CA MET A 139 -7.69 17.58 26.90
C MET A 139 -9.06 16.90 27.05
N HIS A 140 -9.28 16.11 28.09
CA HIS A 140 -10.56 15.50 28.41
C HIS A 140 -11.70 16.52 28.53
N GLU A 141 -11.45 17.74 29.02
CA GLU A 141 -12.46 18.81 29.08
C GLU A 141 -12.96 19.20 27.67
N VAL A 142 -12.15 19.00 26.63
CA VAL A 142 -12.48 19.28 25.22
C VAL A 142 -13.16 18.07 24.58
N THR A 143 -12.64 16.86 24.83
CA THR A 143 -13.00 15.62 24.11
C THR A 143 -14.22 14.90 24.67
N ASP A 144 -14.37 14.83 26.01
CA ASP A 144 -15.46 14.07 26.65
C ASP A 144 -16.87 14.51 26.22
N PRO A 145 -17.13 15.80 25.95
CA PRO A 145 -18.44 16.22 25.44
C PRO A 145 -18.77 15.76 24.03
N LEU A 146 -17.78 15.33 23.24
CA LEU A 146 -17.93 14.89 21.86
C LEU A 146 -18.28 13.40 21.80
N TYR A 147 -18.78 12.91 20.69
CA TYR A 147 -19.01 11.48 20.45
C TYR A 147 -17.78 10.78 19.89
N PHE A 148 -16.99 11.48 19.11
CA PHE A 148 -15.68 11.06 18.63
C PHE A 148 -14.82 12.29 18.35
N VAL A 149 -13.52 12.09 18.25
CA VAL A 149 -12.53 13.15 18.02
C VAL A 149 -11.77 12.85 16.74
N ILE A 150 -11.65 13.87 15.88
CA ILE A 150 -10.88 13.77 14.64
C ILE A 150 -9.56 14.50 14.81
N ASP A 151 -8.47 13.83 14.45
CA ASP A 151 -7.16 14.46 14.26
C ASP A 151 -6.72 14.30 12.80
N GLU A 152 -6.94 15.36 12.00
CA GLU A 152 -6.57 15.36 10.57
C GLU A 152 -5.05 15.26 10.36
N LYS A 153 -4.22 15.71 11.29
CA LYS A 153 -2.76 15.65 11.15
C LYS A 153 -2.22 14.22 11.33
N LEU A 154 -2.87 13.46 12.21
CA LEU A 154 -2.54 12.07 12.49
C LEU A 154 -3.39 11.08 11.68
N ASN A 155 -4.34 11.57 10.90
CA ASN A 155 -5.30 10.78 10.14
C ASN A 155 -6.03 9.74 11.03
N SER A 156 -6.40 10.14 12.26
CA SER A 156 -7.06 9.30 13.26
C SER A 156 -8.44 9.81 13.64
N VAL A 157 -9.30 8.88 13.97
CA VAL A 157 -10.62 9.13 14.57
C VAL A 157 -10.75 8.26 15.79
N ASP A 158 -10.93 8.88 16.95
CA ASP A 158 -11.00 8.18 18.24
C ASP A 158 -12.41 8.30 18.82
N LEU A 159 -13.02 7.17 19.15
CA LEU A 159 -14.33 7.10 19.77
C LEU A 159 -14.21 7.48 21.25
N THR A 160 -15.12 8.33 21.76
CA THR A 160 -15.19 8.70 23.18
C THR A 160 -16.16 7.79 23.93
N ASP A 161 -16.12 7.80 25.27
CA ASP A 161 -17.08 7.07 26.10
C ASP A 161 -18.52 7.43 25.77
N LYS A 162 -18.81 8.71 25.55
CA LYS A 162 -20.11 9.17 25.11
C LYS A 162 -20.53 8.62 23.75
N GLY A 163 -19.57 8.43 22.84
CA GLY A 163 -19.79 7.78 21.56
C GLY A 163 -20.10 6.30 21.74
N VAL A 164 -19.36 5.60 22.59
CA VAL A 164 -19.61 4.20 22.96
C VAL A 164 -21.01 4.03 23.54
N ASP A 165 -21.42 4.89 24.50
CA ASP A 165 -22.75 4.88 25.08
C ASP A 165 -23.88 5.04 24.03
N LEU A 166 -23.67 5.91 23.04
CA LEU A 166 -24.65 6.14 21.97
C LEU A 166 -24.83 4.91 21.05
N ILE A 167 -23.72 4.21 20.72
CA ILE A 167 -23.79 3.05 19.84
C ILE A 167 -24.21 1.78 20.59
N THR A 168 -23.86 1.66 21.87
CA THR A 168 -24.27 0.54 22.71
C THR A 168 -25.77 0.61 23.02
N GLY A 169 -26.26 1.83 23.26
CA GLY A 169 -27.70 2.12 23.37
C GLY A 169 -28.46 1.20 24.31
N ASN A 170 -29.47 0.49 23.76
CA ASN A 170 -30.29 -0.47 24.49
C ASN A 170 -29.82 -1.92 24.34
N SER A 171 -28.55 -2.18 24.00
CA SER A 171 -28.05 -3.55 23.89
C SER A 171 -27.95 -4.20 25.28
N GLU A 172 -28.14 -5.50 25.34
CA GLU A 172 -28.06 -6.27 26.59
C GLU A 172 -26.65 -6.31 27.18
N ASP A 173 -25.62 -6.09 26.35
CA ASP A 173 -24.20 -6.03 26.75
C ASP A 173 -23.64 -4.59 26.62
N PRO A 174 -23.49 -3.86 27.72
CA PRO A 174 -22.90 -2.52 27.72
C PRO A 174 -21.41 -2.50 27.35
N THR A 175 -20.73 -3.66 27.36
CA THR A 175 -19.30 -3.78 27.04
C THR A 175 -19.04 -4.21 25.60
N LEU A 176 -20.05 -4.18 24.73
CA LEU A 176 -20.01 -4.73 23.37
C LEU A 176 -18.89 -4.09 22.50
N PHE A 177 -18.58 -2.82 22.76
CA PHE A 177 -17.58 -2.03 22.06
C PHE A 177 -16.43 -1.55 22.97
N VAL A 178 -16.27 -2.19 24.13
CA VAL A 178 -15.18 -1.91 25.06
C VAL A 178 -14.22 -3.08 25.06
N LEU A 179 -12.93 -2.81 24.82
CA LEU A 179 -11.90 -3.83 24.85
C LEU A 179 -11.65 -4.28 26.31
N PRO A 180 -11.65 -5.58 26.60
CA PRO A 180 -11.29 -6.08 27.92
C PRO A 180 -9.80 -5.85 28.22
N ASP A 181 -9.48 -5.56 29.47
CA ASP A 181 -8.08 -5.53 29.95
C ASP A 181 -7.55 -6.97 30.05
N ILE A 182 -6.92 -7.43 28.96
CA ILE A 182 -6.35 -8.78 28.89
C ILE A 182 -5.26 -8.97 29.97
N ALA A 183 -4.38 -7.98 30.15
CA ALA A 183 -3.25 -8.13 31.06
C ALA A 183 -3.72 -8.29 32.52
N GLY A 184 -4.68 -7.47 32.94
CA GLY A 184 -5.31 -7.59 34.27
C GLY A 184 -6.06 -8.91 34.44
N GLN A 185 -6.90 -9.28 33.46
CA GLN A 185 -7.71 -10.50 33.52
C GLN A 185 -6.87 -11.79 33.43
N LEU A 186 -5.79 -11.82 32.67
CA LEU A 186 -4.84 -12.94 32.62
C LEU A 186 -4.12 -13.10 33.97
N SER A 187 -3.70 -11.98 34.57
CA SER A 187 -3.07 -12.00 35.90
C SER A 187 -4.06 -12.46 36.98
N GLU A 188 -5.32 -12.07 36.90
CA GLU A 188 -6.37 -12.56 37.81
C GLU A 188 -6.63 -14.06 37.63
N LEU A 189 -6.66 -14.56 36.37
CA LEU A 189 -6.82 -15.98 36.10
C LEU A 189 -5.66 -16.82 36.61
N GLU A 190 -4.42 -16.33 36.55
CA GLU A 190 -3.24 -17.02 37.12
C GLU A 190 -3.24 -17.08 38.65
N ASN A 191 -3.90 -16.14 39.31
CA ASN A 191 -4.06 -16.11 40.75
C ASN A 191 -5.22 -17.01 41.27
N LEU A 192 -6.07 -17.51 40.35
CA LEU A 192 -7.14 -18.45 40.69
C LEU A 192 -6.57 -19.88 40.72
N ASN A 193 -6.83 -20.63 41.77
CA ASN A 193 -6.43 -22.04 41.90
C ASN A 193 -7.25 -22.96 40.97
N LEU A 194 -7.02 -22.81 39.66
CA LEU A 194 -7.65 -23.60 38.60
C LEU A 194 -6.73 -24.75 38.18
N THR A 195 -7.31 -25.79 37.62
CA THR A 195 -6.54 -26.85 36.98
C THR A 195 -5.95 -26.32 35.66
N ASN A 196 -4.84 -26.89 35.19
CA ASN A 196 -4.19 -26.44 33.95
C ASN A 196 -5.13 -26.47 32.74
N GLU A 197 -6.04 -27.44 32.65
CA GLU A 197 -7.04 -27.53 31.58
C GLU A 197 -8.07 -26.40 31.67
N GLN A 198 -8.58 -26.12 32.89
CA GLN A 198 -9.53 -25.02 33.10
C GLN A 198 -8.90 -23.64 32.89
N LEU A 199 -7.62 -23.51 33.18
CA LEU A 199 -6.87 -22.26 32.95
C LEU A 199 -6.70 -21.99 31.43
N LEU A 200 -6.37 -23.04 30.66
CA LEU A 200 -6.26 -22.97 29.21
C LEU A 200 -7.60 -22.62 28.55
N GLU A 201 -8.68 -23.31 28.96
CA GLU A 201 -10.02 -23.06 28.43
C GLU A 201 -10.48 -21.61 28.69
N LYS A 202 -10.26 -21.10 29.89
CA LYS A 202 -10.60 -19.70 30.19
C LYS A 202 -9.71 -18.67 29.52
N LYS A 203 -8.43 -18.97 29.30
CA LYS A 203 -7.54 -18.13 28.49
C LYS A 203 -8.01 -18.08 27.04
N ASP A 204 -8.39 -19.19 26.45
CA ASP A 204 -8.91 -19.27 25.09
C ASP A 204 -10.25 -18.53 24.95
N GLU A 205 -11.15 -18.64 25.92
CA GLU A 205 -12.41 -17.90 25.94
C GLU A 205 -12.17 -16.40 26.04
N LEU A 206 -11.26 -15.96 26.90
CA LEU A 206 -10.88 -14.56 27.03
C LEU A 206 -10.28 -13.99 25.73
N LEU A 207 -9.35 -14.71 25.11
CA LEU A 207 -8.71 -14.32 23.86
C LEU A 207 -9.73 -14.26 22.69
N THR A 208 -10.64 -15.22 22.64
CA THR A 208 -11.72 -15.24 21.63
C THR A 208 -12.65 -14.05 21.79
N ASN A 209 -13.07 -13.74 23.03
CA ASN A 209 -13.91 -12.58 23.30
C ASN A 209 -13.20 -11.26 22.95
N TYR A 210 -11.92 -11.16 23.26
CA TYR A 210 -11.11 -10.00 22.89
C TYR A 210 -11.04 -9.84 21.36
N ALA A 211 -10.78 -10.92 20.62
CA ALA A 211 -10.70 -10.88 19.17
C ALA A 211 -12.02 -10.38 18.55
N ILE A 212 -13.16 -10.88 19.00
CA ILE A 212 -14.48 -10.47 18.53
C ILE A 212 -14.75 -8.98 18.83
N LYS A 213 -14.44 -8.53 20.05
CA LYS A 213 -14.64 -7.11 20.44
C LYS A 213 -13.69 -6.20 19.71
N SER A 214 -12.44 -6.60 19.54
CA SER A 214 -11.41 -5.86 18.79
C SER A 214 -11.82 -5.65 17.33
N GLU A 215 -12.33 -6.70 16.67
CA GLU A 215 -12.82 -6.61 15.29
C GLU A 215 -14.00 -5.63 15.15
N ARG A 216 -14.94 -5.62 16.11
CA ARG A 216 -16.06 -4.67 16.12
C ARG A 216 -15.60 -3.22 16.28
N VAL A 217 -14.73 -2.97 17.26
CA VAL A 217 -14.17 -1.63 17.50
C VAL A 217 -13.38 -1.17 16.27
N HIS A 218 -12.57 -2.04 15.69
CA HIS A 218 -11.83 -1.76 14.47
C HIS A 218 -12.78 -1.40 13.31
N THR A 219 -13.82 -2.18 13.07
CA THR A 219 -14.82 -1.93 12.02
C THR A 219 -15.51 -0.57 12.20
N ILE A 220 -15.87 -0.19 13.43
CA ILE A 220 -16.47 1.12 13.71
C ILE A 220 -15.47 2.25 13.42
N ASN A 221 -14.22 2.11 13.82
CA ASN A 221 -13.21 3.12 13.56
C ASN A 221 -12.97 3.31 12.06
N GLN A 222 -12.94 2.24 11.28
CA GLN A 222 -12.82 2.33 9.82
C GLN A 222 -14.04 2.96 9.17
N LEU A 223 -15.25 2.63 9.62
CA LEU A 223 -16.47 3.30 9.16
C LEU A 223 -16.47 4.78 9.53
N LEU A 224 -16.09 5.16 10.75
CA LEU A 224 -15.97 6.56 11.15
C LEU A 224 -14.98 7.30 10.26
N LYS A 225 -13.80 6.75 9.99
CA LYS A 225 -12.84 7.32 9.04
C LYS A 225 -13.47 7.52 7.67
N ALA A 226 -14.12 6.48 7.12
CA ALA A 226 -14.77 6.55 5.83
C ALA A 226 -15.81 7.68 5.73
N TYR A 227 -16.58 7.93 6.81
CA TYR A 227 -17.62 8.96 6.84
C TYR A 227 -17.11 10.37 7.12
N THR A 228 -15.96 10.51 7.78
CA THR A 228 -15.49 11.80 8.29
C THR A 228 -14.27 12.36 7.56
N MET A 229 -13.47 11.52 6.95
CA MET A 229 -12.18 11.90 6.38
C MET A 229 -12.09 11.66 4.87
N PHE A 230 -12.88 10.74 4.31
CA PHE A 230 -12.85 10.40 2.91
C PHE A 230 -14.09 10.92 2.19
N GLU A 231 -13.89 11.81 1.21
CA GLU A 231 -14.96 12.42 0.42
C GLU A 231 -14.97 11.86 -1.00
N LYS A 232 -16.17 11.64 -1.51
CA LYS A 232 -16.36 11.18 -2.87
C LYS A 232 -15.95 12.27 -3.86
N ASP A 233 -15.36 11.87 -4.98
CA ASP A 233 -14.85 12.72 -6.05
C ASP A 233 -13.60 13.54 -5.65
N ASP A 234 -13.05 13.29 -4.46
CA ASP A 234 -11.76 13.79 -3.99
C ASP A 234 -10.78 12.63 -3.75
N GLU A 235 -10.94 11.86 -2.69
CA GLU A 235 -10.08 10.73 -2.38
C GLU A 235 -10.46 9.45 -3.14
N TYR A 236 -11.73 9.32 -3.56
CA TYR A 236 -12.19 8.15 -4.34
C TYR A 236 -13.35 8.52 -5.27
N VAL A 237 -13.57 7.68 -6.29
CA VAL A 237 -14.72 7.75 -7.20
C VAL A 237 -15.47 6.44 -7.20
N VAL A 238 -16.78 6.49 -7.54
CA VAL A 238 -17.59 5.28 -7.75
C VAL A 238 -17.87 5.14 -9.24
N ILE A 239 -17.34 4.10 -9.86
CA ILE A 239 -17.50 3.80 -11.29
C ILE A 239 -17.92 2.34 -11.43
N ASP A 240 -18.95 2.07 -12.20
CA ASP A 240 -19.49 0.73 -12.47
C ASP A 240 -19.85 -0.06 -11.18
N GLY A 241 -20.31 0.65 -10.15
CA GLY A 241 -20.67 0.06 -8.87
C GLY A 241 -19.47 -0.37 -8.01
N GLN A 242 -18.28 0.10 -8.32
CA GLN A 242 -17.04 -0.15 -7.56
C GLN A 242 -16.43 1.17 -7.08
N VAL A 243 -15.87 1.15 -5.88
CA VAL A 243 -15.06 2.22 -5.35
C VAL A 243 -13.67 2.14 -5.97
N LYS A 244 -13.19 3.25 -6.54
CA LYS A 244 -11.83 3.36 -7.09
C LYS A 244 -11.11 4.53 -6.45
N ILE A 245 -9.89 4.30 -5.99
CA ILE A 245 -9.07 5.32 -5.36
C ILE A 245 -8.61 6.35 -6.40
N VAL A 246 -8.63 7.62 -6.02
CA VAL A 246 -7.98 8.70 -6.76
C VAL A 246 -6.70 9.07 -6.03
N ASP A 247 -5.60 9.07 -6.74
CA ASP A 247 -4.31 9.51 -6.21
C ASP A 247 -4.34 11.03 -5.99
N GLU A 248 -4.26 11.48 -4.76
CA GLU A 248 -4.27 12.90 -4.39
C GLU A 248 -3.18 13.71 -5.11
N GLN A 249 -2.04 13.11 -5.42
CA GLN A 249 -0.93 13.81 -6.07
C GLN A 249 -1.04 13.84 -7.58
N THR A 250 -1.44 12.74 -8.18
CA THR A 250 -1.54 12.65 -9.64
C THR A 250 -2.95 12.91 -10.15
N GLY A 251 -3.95 12.85 -9.28
CA GLY A 251 -5.37 12.96 -9.63
C GLY A 251 -5.82 11.84 -10.57
N ARG A 252 -5.09 10.72 -10.66
CA ARG A 252 -5.41 9.57 -11.50
C ARG A 252 -6.12 8.49 -10.71
N ILE A 253 -7.01 7.77 -11.38
CA ILE A 253 -7.59 6.57 -10.80
C ILE A 253 -6.50 5.52 -10.68
N MET A 254 -6.33 5.00 -9.49
CA MET A 254 -5.44 3.91 -9.20
C MET A 254 -6.15 2.59 -9.44
N GLU A 255 -6.12 2.10 -10.68
CA GLU A 255 -6.75 0.83 -11.00
C GLU A 255 -6.08 -0.32 -10.23
N GLY A 256 -6.90 -1.20 -9.67
CA GLY A 256 -6.41 -2.33 -8.91
C GLY A 256 -5.91 -2.01 -7.51
N ARG A 257 -6.17 -0.81 -6.97
CA ARG A 257 -5.83 -0.45 -5.59
C ARG A 257 -7.07 -0.37 -4.70
N ARG A 258 -6.88 -0.70 -3.40
CA ARG A 258 -7.90 -0.52 -2.35
C ARG A 258 -7.27 0.11 -1.10
N TYR A 259 -8.07 0.70 -0.25
CA TYR A 259 -7.64 1.11 1.08
C TYR A 259 -7.46 -0.11 1.99
N SER A 260 -6.51 -0.05 2.92
CA SER A 260 -6.18 -1.16 3.83
C SER A 260 -7.12 -1.28 5.03
N ASP A 261 -6.87 -2.29 5.84
CA ASP A 261 -7.45 -2.49 7.17
C ASP A 261 -8.98 -2.40 7.25
N GLY A 262 -9.66 -2.78 6.17
CA GLY A 262 -11.10 -2.66 6.13
C GLY A 262 -11.63 -1.29 5.73
N LEU A 263 -10.78 -0.27 5.56
CA LEU A 263 -11.25 1.07 5.15
C LEU A 263 -11.92 1.06 3.78
N HIS A 264 -11.43 0.25 2.83
CA HIS A 264 -12.08 0.14 1.52
C HIS A 264 -13.48 -0.46 1.65
N GLN A 265 -13.62 -1.53 2.43
CA GLN A 265 -14.91 -2.14 2.75
C GLN A 265 -15.83 -1.16 3.48
N ALA A 266 -15.26 -0.33 4.37
CA ALA A 266 -16.01 0.73 5.04
C ALA A 266 -16.54 1.79 4.04
N ILE A 267 -15.75 2.17 3.04
CA ILE A 267 -16.16 3.08 1.97
C ILE A 267 -17.18 2.42 1.05
N GLU A 268 -16.97 1.14 0.67
CA GLU A 268 -17.95 0.35 -0.08
C GLU A 268 -19.29 0.29 0.66
N ALA A 269 -19.28 0.03 1.96
CA ALA A 269 -20.47 0.03 2.80
C ALA A 269 -21.12 1.43 2.88
N LYS A 270 -20.31 2.51 3.03
CA LYS A 270 -20.77 3.90 3.00
C LYS A 270 -21.49 4.23 1.69
N GLU A 271 -20.90 3.89 0.55
CA GLU A 271 -21.46 4.16 -0.78
C GLU A 271 -22.57 3.16 -1.18
N ARG A 272 -22.86 2.17 -0.32
CA ARG A 272 -23.87 1.13 -0.55
C ARG A 272 -23.63 0.33 -1.84
N VAL A 273 -22.37 0.13 -2.18
CA VAL A 273 -21.96 -0.81 -3.22
C VAL A 273 -21.66 -2.16 -2.59
N LYS A 274 -21.48 -3.19 -3.40
CA LYS A 274 -21.15 -4.54 -2.90
C LYS A 274 -19.83 -4.50 -2.15
N VAL A 275 -19.84 -4.89 -0.88
CA VAL A 275 -18.62 -5.05 -0.07
C VAL A 275 -17.91 -6.33 -0.49
N GLU A 276 -16.65 -6.21 -0.90
CA GLU A 276 -15.84 -7.37 -1.32
C GLU A 276 -15.16 -8.03 -0.13
N ALA A 277 -14.85 -9.33 -0.25
CA ALA A 277 -14.17 -10.10 0.79
C ALA A 277 -12.79 -9.53 1.17
N ALA A 278 -12.37 -9.79 2.40
CA ALA A 278 -11.02 -9.47 2.85
C ALA A 278 -9.98 -10.20 2.00
N THR A 279 -8.84 -9.56 1.76
CA THR A 279 -7.72 -10.13 1.01
C THR A 279 -6.53 -10.39 1.95
N GLN A 280 -5.83 -11.50 1.72
CA GLN A 280 -4.59 -11.84 2.41
C GLN A 280 -3.39 -11.52 1.53
N THR A 281 -2.36 -10.92 2.10
CA THR A 281 -1.09 -10.66 1.43
C THR A 281 -0.32 -11.96 1.20
N PHE A 282 0.07 -12.24 -0.04
CA PHE A 282 0.92 -13.38 -0.40
C PHE A 282 2.38 -12.97 -0.58
N ALA A 283 2.62 -11.80 -1.14
CA ALA A 283 3.95 -11.26 -1.32
C ALA A 283 3.89 -9.72 -1.31
N THR A 284 4.88 -9.10 -0.72
CA THR A 284 4.99 -7.64 -0.66
C THR A 284 6.44 -7.19 -0.72
N ILE A 285 6.66 -6.00 -1.27
CA ILE A 285 7.93 -5.28 -1.22
C ILE A 285 7.70 -3.80 -1.40
N THR A 286 8.43 -2.96 -0.67
CA THR A 286 8.45 -1.52 -0.93
C THR A 286 9.28 -1.20 -2.17
N LEU A 287 8.93 -0.14 -2.89
CA LEU A 287 9.73 0.32 -4.04
C LEU A 287 11.14 0.68 -3.61
N GLN A 288 11.28 1.28 -2.42
CA GLN A 288 12.59 1.60 -1.84
C GLN A 288 13.46 0.35 -1.73
N ASN A 289 12.96 -0.72 -1.11
CA ASN A 289 13.70 -1.96 -0.94
C ASN A 289 13.94 -2.68 -2.27
N TYR A 290 13.00 -2.59 -3.22
CA TYR A 290 13.20 -3.14 -4.56
C TYR A 290 14.35 -2.45 -5.30
N PHE A 291 14.35 -1.11 -5.39
CA PHE A 291 15.40 -0.37 -6.10
C PHE A 291 16.76 -0.43 -5.38
N ARG A 292 16.79 -0.59 -4.06
CA ARG A 292 18.02 -0.82 -3.28
C ARG A 292 18.69 -2.16 -3.56
N MET A 293 18.04 -3.10 -4.25
CA MET A 293 18.66 -4.35 -4.70
C MET A 293 19.60 -4.17 -5.90
N TYR A 294 19.50 -3.08 -6.64
CA TYR A 294 20.40 -2.81 -7.75
C TYR A 294 21.79 -2.44 -7.25
N HIS A 295 22.83 -3.04 -7.85
CA HIS A 295 24.21 -2.71 -7.53
C HIS A 295 24.55 -1.26 -7.91
N LYS A 296 23.99 -0.78 -9.04
CA LYS A 296 24.10 0.61 -9.49
C LYS A 296 22.71 1.13 -9.78
N LEU A 297 22.37 2.24 -9.14
CA LEU A 297 21.12 2.96 -9.36
C LEU A 297 21.44 4.37 -9.78
N SER A 298 20.73 4.89 -10.77
CA SER A 298 20.78 6.29 -11.19
C SER A 298 19.41 6.71 -11.70
N GLY A 299 19.20 8.00 -11.88
CA GLY A 299 17.96 8.52 -12.39
C GLY A 299 18.08 9.92 -12.92
N MET A 300 17.03 10.41 -13.52
CA MET A 300 16.93 11.77 -14.06
C MET A 300 15.53 12.32 -13.87
N THR A 301 15.43 13.60 -13.65
CA THR A 301 14.17 14.36 -13.57
C THR A 301 14.46 15.84 -13.66
N GLY A 302 13.44 16.64 -13.94
CA GLY A 302 13.51 18.10 -13.89
C GLY A 302 13.36 18.69 -12.47
N THR A 303 13.08 17.92 -11.44
CA THR A 303 12.63 18.41 -10.13
C THR A 303 13.22 17.69 -8.90
N ALA A 304 14.39 17.06 -9.01
CA ALA A 304 15.02 16.31 -7.91
C ALA A 304 15.62 17.20 -6.79
N GLU A 305 15.95 18.46 -7.09
CA GLU A 305 16.72 19.34 -6.20
C GLU A 305 16.09 19.50 -4.81
N THR A 306 14.77 19.60 -4.74
CA THR A 306 14.04 19.80 -3.48
C THR A 306 14.10 18.58 -2.56
N GLU A 307 14.29 17.40 -3.13
CA GLU A 307 14.27 16.10 -2.43
C GLU A 307 15.68 15.47 -2.35
N ALA A 308 16.75 16.27 -2.59
CA ALA A 308 18.13 15.77 -2.58
C ALA A 308 18.50 15.06 -1.27
N GLY A 309 18.01 15.53 -0.12
CA GLY A 309 18.19 14.90 1.17
C GLY A 309 17.58 13.50 1.25
N GLU A 310 16.36 13.32 0.75
CA GLU A 310 15.68 12.02 0.72
C GLU A 310 16.37 11.04 -0.23
N PHE A 311 16.78 11.47 -1.42
CA PHE A 311 17.55 10.65 -2.34
C PHE A 311 18.86 10.14 -1.72
N TRP A 312 19.54 10.98 -0.96
CA TRP A 312 20.75 10.57 -0.24
C TRP A 312 20.45 9.64 0.93
N ASP A 313 19.49 9.98 1.77
CA ASP A 313 19.19 9.22 2.99
C ASP A 313 18.73 7.79 2.67
N ILE A 314 17.84 7.64 1.70
CA ILE A 314 17.20 6.36 1.36
C ILE A 314 18.04 5.56 0.36
N TYR A 315 18.46 6.18 -0.75
CA TYR A 315 19.04 5.49 -1.91
C TYR A 315 20.55 5.71 -2.05
N LYS A 316 21.15 6.59 -1.26
CA LYS A 316 22.55 7.01 -1.37
C LYS A 316 22.88 7.62 -2.75
N LEU A 317 21.92 8.35 -3.31
CA LEU A 317 22.05 9.04 -4.59
C LEU A 317 22.31 10.53 -4.36
N ASP A 318 23.38 11.05 -4.94
CA ASP A 318 23.64 12.48 -5.05
C ASP A 318 22.79 13.09 -6.15
N VAL A 319 22.35 14.34 -5.93
CA VAL A 319 21.62 15.12 -6.93
C VAL A 319 22.53 16.17 -7.53
N VAL A 320 22.77 16.04 -8.83
CA VAL A 320 23.55 17.00 -9.60
C VAL A 320 22.62 17.83 -10.48
N VAL A 321 22.62 19.13 -10.28
CA VAL A 321 21.80 20.07 -11.07
C VAL A 321 22.55 20.47 -12.32
N ILE A 322 22.06 20.01 -13.48
CA ILE A 322 22.63 20.35 -14.78
C ILE A 322 21.97 21.65 -15.27
N PRO A 323 22.74 22.67 -15.67
CA PRO A 323 22.19 23.89 -16.22
C PRO A 323 21.33 23.65 -17.47
N THR A 324 20.29 24.45 -17.63
CA THR A 324 19.42 24.37 -18.82
C THR A 324 20.18 24.73 -20.09
N ASN A 325 19.87 24.05 -21.21
CA ASN A 325 20.47 24.31 -22.52
C ASN A 325 20.23 25.76 -23.00
N ARG A 326 19.05 26.32 -22.72
CA ARG A 326 18.70 27.71 -22.99
C ARG A 326 18.22 28.42 -21.74
N PRO A 327 18.46 29.73 -21.58
CA PRO A 327 17.94 30.46 -20.44
C PRO A 327 16.42 30.35 -20.34
N ILE A 328 15.90 30.27 -19.11
CA ILE A 328 14.47 30.24 -18.85
C ILE A 328 13.87 31.61 -19.14
N ALA A 329 13.01 31.69 -20.16
CA ALA A 329 12.31 32.92 -20.53
C ALA A 329 10.92 33.05 -19.85
N ARG A 330 10.47 32.02 -19.13
CA ARG A 330 9.20 32.04 -18.38
C ARG A 330 9.28 33.04 -17.24
N LYS A 331 8.19 33.78 -17.05
CA LYS A 331 8.02 34.72 -15.93
C LYS A 331 7.20 34.06 -14.84
N ASP A 332 7.81 33.73 -13.73
CA ASP A 332 7.14 33.19 -12.54
C ASP A 332 6.70 34.36 -11.63
N MET A 333 5.38 34.59 -11.53
CA MET A 333 4.80 35.68 -10.72
C MET A 333 4.65 35.23 -9.26
N ASN A 334 4.52 36.20 -8.36
CA ASN A 334 4.21 35.94 -6.95
C ASN A 334 2.82 35.31 -6.80
N ASP A 335 2.59 34.63 -5.67
CA ASP A 335 1.28 34.11 -5.35
C ASP A 335 0.29 35.21 -5.08
N ARG A 336 -0.93 35.06 -5.61
CA ARG A 336 -2.06 35.96 -5.34
C ARG A 336 -2.94 35.31 -4.26
N VAL A 337 -3.00 35.93 -3.09
CA VAL A 337 -3.67 35.41 -1.92
C VAL A 337 -4.98 36.11 -1.68
N TYR A 338 -6.04 35.31 -1.52
CA TYR A 338 -7.42 35.75 -1.28
C TYR A 338 -7.90 35.23 0.07
N LYS A 339 -8.91 35.89 0.62
CA LYS A 339 -9.48 35.47 1.89
C LYS A 339 -10.32 34.20 1.78
N THR A 340 -11.12 34.07 0.72
CA THR A 340 -12.05 32.97 0.51
C THR A 340 -11.79 32.23 -0.80
N LYS A 341 -12.15 30.93 -0.84
CA LYS A 341 -12.11 30.13 -2.07
C LYS A 341 -12.96 30.76 -3.19
N ARG A 342 -14.10 31.36 -2.84
CA ARG A 342 -15.01 31.99 -3.80
C ARG A 342 -14.35 33.16 -4.55
N GLU A 343 -13.65 34.02 -3.84
CA GLU A 343 -12.91 35.16 -4.44
C GLU A 343 -11.77 34.66 -5.31
N LYS A 344 -11.02 33.67 -4.80
CA LYS A 344 -9.95 33.01 -5.54
C LYS A 344 -10.43 32.51 -6.90
N TYR A 345 -11.47 31.69 -6.95
CA TYR A 345 -11.95 31.12 -8.21
C TYR A 345 -12.53 32.17 -9.15
N LYS A 346 -13.15 33.24 -8.62
CA LYS A 346 -13.58 34.37 -9.46
C LYS A 346 -12.37 35.02 -10.14
N ALA A 347 -11.31 35.27 -9.39
CA ALA A 347 -10.08 35.87 -9.91
C ALA A 347 -9.34 34.94 -10.91
N VAL A 348 -9.35 33.63 -10.67
CA VAL A 348 -8.82 32.62 -11.60
C VAL A 348 -9.52 32.73 -12.95
N ILE A 349 -10.84 32.83 -12.98
CA ILE A 349 -11.60 32.94 -14.22
C ILE A 349 -11.34 34.26 -14.94
N GLU A 350 -11.23 35.35 -14.21
CA GLU A 350 -10.87 36.66 -14.78
C GLU A 350 -9.49 36.64 -15.43
N GLU A 351 -8.51 36.00 -14.80
CA GLU A 351 -7.17 35.79 -15.37
C GLU A 351 -7.21 34.93 -16.64
N ILE A 352 -7.99 33.82 -16.61
CA ILE A 352 -8.17 32.97 -17.79
C ILE A 352 -8.76 33.77 -18.94
N GLU A 353 -9.79 34.57 -18.70
CA GLU A 353 -10.39 35.45 -19.75
C GLU A 353 -9.38 36.43 -20.34
N GLU A 354 -8.53 37.02 -19.53
CA GLU A 354 -7.50 37.95 -19.98
C GLU A 354 -6.47 37.25 -20.86
N MET A 355 -5.99 36.09 -20.46
CA MET A 355 -5.03 35.30 -21.24
C MET A 355 -5.61 34.81 -22.58
N VAL A 356 -6.87 34.33 -22.56
CA VAL A 356 -7.58 33.91 -23.77
C VAL A 356 -7.77 35.09 -24.74
N LYS A 357 -8.15 36.27 -24.26
CA LYS A 357 -8.26 37.50 -25.06
C LYS A 357 -6.92 37.92 -25.66
N ALA A 358 -5.83 37.68 -24.92
CA ALA A 358 -4.47 37.93 -25.44
C ALA A 358 -3.99 36.86 -26.45
N GLY A 359 -4.81 35.88 -26.79
CA GLY A 359 -4.46 34.81 -27.74
C GLY A 359 -3.51 33.74 -27.17
N ARG A 360 -3.34 33.68 -25.87
CA ARG A 360 -2.48 32.70 -25.19
C ARG A 360 -3.24 31.46 -24.82
N PRO A 361 -2.65 30.25 -24.95
CA PRO A 361 -3.19 29.05 -24.35
C PRO A 361 -2.99 29.10 -22.82
N VAL A 362 -3.94 28.50 -22.07
CA VAL A 362 -3.93 28.49 -20.62
C VAL A 362 -3.99 27.06 -20.11
N LEU A 363 -3.05 26.69 -19.25
CA LEU A 363 -3.11 25.44 -18.50
C LEU A 363 -3.43 25.75 -17.04
N VAL A 364 -4.58 25.28 -16.60
CA VAL A 364 -5.07 25.45 -15.22
C VAL A 364 -4.80 24.19 -14.43
N GLY A 365 -3.93 24.26 -13.43
CA GLY A 365 -3.65 23.15 -12.50
C GLY A 365 -4.62 23.17 -11.33
N THR A 366 -5.27 22.05 -11.07
CA THR A 366 -6.20 21.84 -9.95
C THR A 366 -5.73 20.68 -9.07
N THR A 367 -6.08 20.71 -7.79
CA THR A 367 -5.70 19.65 -6.84
C THR A 367 -6.68 18.49 -6.84
N SER A 368 -7.97 18.72 -7.17
CA SER A 368 -8.98 17.66 -7.16
C SER A 368 -9.87 17.65 -8.40
N VAL A 369 -10.56 16.51 -8.61
CA VAL A 369 -11.55 16.35 -9.68
C VAL A 369 -12.73 17.29 -9.47
N GLU A 370 -13.18 17.48 -8.22
CA GLU A 370 -14.28 18.38 -7.87
C GLU A 370 -13.99 19.82 -8.32
N ILE A 371 -12.79 20.32 -8.02
CA ILE A 371 -12.36 21.67 -8.43
C ILE A 371 -12.31 21.78 -9.95
N SER A 372 -11.81 20.75 -10.64
CA SER A 372 -11.76 20.75 -12.10
C SER A 372 -13.14 20.81 -12.74
N GLU A 373 -14.12 20.09 -12.21
CA GLU A 373 -15.50 20.09 -12.70
C GLU A 373 -16.22 21.39 -12.35
N MET A 374 -15.99 21.94 -11.15
CA MET A 374 -16.53 23.24 -10.75
C MET A 374 -16.05 24.35 -11.67
N LEU A 375 -14.74 24.44 -11.92
CA LEU A 375 -14.16 25.43 -12.84
C LEU A 375 -14.67 25.24 -14.27
N SER A 376 -14.81 24.00 -14.74
CA SER A 376 -15.40 23.70 -16.04
C SER A 376 -16.82 24.26 -16.17
N LYS A 377 -17.66 24.05 -15.15
CA LYS A 377 -19.03 24.64 -15.12
C LYS A 377 -18.99 26.17 -15.15
N MET A 378 -18.08 26.79 -14.40
CA MET A 378 -17.94 28.25 -14.36
C MET A 378 -17.46 28.82 -15.69
N LEU A 379 -16.50 28.17 -16.38
CA LEU A 379 -16.03 28.57 -17.71
C LEU A 379 -17.12 28.38 -18.78
N SER A 380 -17.89 27.29 -18.70
CA SER A 380 -19.04 27.04 -19.56
C SER A 380 -20.10 28.14 -19.45
N MET A 381 -20.40 28.61 -18.23
CA MET A 381 -21.32 29.75 -18.00
C MET A 381 -20.79 31.05 -18.63
N ARG A 382 -19.47 31.23 -18.75
CA ARG A 382 -18.81 32.34 -19.41
C ARG A 382 -18.60 32.14 -20.90
N LYS A 383 -19.02 30.97 -21.45
CA LYS A 383 -18.85 30.58 -22.85
C LYS A 383 -17.38 30.54 -23.28
N ILE A 384 -16.48 30.16 -22.38
CA ILE A 384 -15.06 29.93 -22.67
C ILE A 384 -14.88 28.49 -23.08
N GLU A 385 -14.37 28.26 -24.28
CA GLU A 385 -14.04 26.91 -24.78
C GLU A 385 -12.86 26.33 -23.99
N HIS A 386 -13.02 25.12 -23.47
CA HIS A 386 -12.01 24.48 -22.65
C HIS A 386 -12.09 22.96 -22.70
N ASN A 387 -10.95 22.33 -22.43
CA ASN A 387 -10.80 20.90 -22.25
C ASN A 387 -10.57 20.58 -20.76
N VAL A 388 -11.09 19.44 -20.29
CA VAL A 388 -10.86 18.96 -18.93
C VAL A 388 -10.09 17.65 -18.99
N LEU A 389 -8.99 17.59 -18.25
CA LEU A 389 -8.13 16.45 -18.13
C LEU A 389 -8.05 16.05 -16.65
N ASN A 390 -8.86 15.09 -16.24
CA ASN A 390 -8.92 14.57 -14.88
C ASN A 390 -9.00 13.04 -14.91
N ALA A 391 -9.03 12.42 -13.72
CA ALA A 391 -9.05 10.98 -13.54
C ALA A 391 -10.17 10.27 -14.33
N LYS A 392 -11.32 10.93 -14.53
CA LYS A 392 -12.47 10.37 -15.28
C LYS A 392 -12.28 10.34 -16.80
N LEU A 393 -11.36 11.16 -17.35
CA LEU A 393 -11.19 11.39 -18.80
C LEU A 393 -9.79 10.99 -19.33
N HIS A 394 -9.04 10.19 -18.60
CA HIS A 394 -7.65 9.83 -18.92
C HIS A 394 -7.46 9.13 -20.27
N GLN A 395 -8.48 8.45 -20.81
CA GLN A 395 -8.39 7.77 -22.12
C GLN A 395 -8.17 8.71 -23.30
N LYS A 396 -8.52 10.01 -23.16
CA LYS A 396 -8.33 11.05 -24.18
C LYS A 396 -7.15 11.98 -23.89
N GLU A 397 -6.29 11.60 -22.96
CA GLU A 397 -5.21 12.46 -22.46
C GLU A 397 -4.30 12.98 -23.58
N ALA A 398 -3.85 12.11 -24.47
CA ALA A 398 -2.94 12.46 -25.55
C ALA A 398 -3.53 13.51 -26.51
N ASP A 399 -4.81 13.34 -26.86
CA ASP A 399 -5.51 14.26 -27.77
C ASP A 399 -5.73 15.64 -27.14
N ILE A 400 -6.08 15.69 -25.87
CA ILE A 400 -6.29 16.93 -25.11
C ILE A 400 -4.96 17.68 -24.97
N VAL A 401 -3.87 16.98 -24.62
CA VAL A 401 -2.55 17.60 -24.48
C VAL A 401 -2.02 18.13 -25.81
N ALA A 402 -2.29 17.43 -26.92
CA ALA A 402 -1.93 17.90 -28.25
C ALA A 402 -2.62 19.24 -28.60
N GLN A 403 -3.83 19.48 -28.09
CA GLN A 403 -4.56 20.73 -28.32
C GLN A 403 -4.18 21.83 -27.32
N ALA A 404 -3.62 21.50 -26.17
CA ALA A 404 -3.36 22.43 -25.06
C ALA A 404 -2.39 23.58 -25.42
N GLY A 405 -1.62 23.46 -26.49
CA GLY A 405 -0.70 24.51 -27.01
C GLY A 405 -1.29 25.40 -28.10
N GLN A 406 -2.55 25.20 -28.47
CA GLN A 406 -3.20 26.00 -29.53
C GLN A 406 -3.69 27.34 -28.98
N LYS A 407 -3.84 28.32 -29.87
CA LYS A 407 -4.24 29.71 -29.57
C LYS A 407 -5.58 29.71 -28.79
N SER A 408 -5.59 30.43 -27.68
CA SER A 408 -6.77 30.64 -26.84
C SER A 408 -7.46 29.40 -26.25
N ILE A 409 -6.83 28.23 -26.34
CA ILE A 409 -7.38 27.01 -25.73
C ILE A 409 -7.06 26.99 -24.23
N VAL A 410 -8.09 26.70 -23.46
CA VAL A 410 -7.98 26.48 -22.01
C VAL A 410 -7.99 24.99 -21.72
N THR A 411 -7.03 24.50 -20.96
CA THR A 411 -6.99 23.11 -20.48
C THR A 411 -6.96 23.12 -18.97
N ILE A 412 -7.97 22.52 -18.34
CA ILE A 412 -8.00 22.28 -16.90
C ILE A 412 -7.43 20.88 -16.66
N ALA A 413 -6.38 20.78 -15.88
CA ALA A 413 -5.73 19.51 -15.58
C ALA A 413 -5.58 19.29 -14.08
N THR A 414 -5.95 18.11 -13.59
CA THR A 414 -5.56 17.71 -12.24
C THR A 414 -4.09 17.33 -12.24
N ASN A 415 -3.38 17.73 -11.22
CA ASN A 415 -1.95 17.59 -10.93
C ASN A 415 -1.06 17.04 -12.05
N MET A 416 -0.90 15.74 -12.15
CA MET A 416 0.09 15.08 -13.01
C MET A 416 -0.47 14.65 -14.38
N ALA A 417 -1.70 14.97 -14.69
CA ALA A 417 -2.29 14.64 -16.01
C ALA A 417 -1.43 15.23 -17.14
N GLY A 418 -1.14 14.44 -18.16
CA GLY A 418 -0.26 14.80 -19.28
C GLY A 418 1.25 14.80 -18.96
N ARG A 419 1.71 14.21 -17.86
CA ARG A 419 3.14 14.05 -17.55
C ARG A 419 3.85 13.24 -18.66
N GLY A 420 5.08 13.64 -18.99
CA GLY A 420 5.85 13.02 -20.08
C GLY A 420 5.47 13.48 -21.49
N THR A 421 4.37 14.23 -21.65
CA THR A 421 3.95 14.75 -22.96
C THR A 421 4.30 16.23 -23.12
N ASP A 422 4.88 16.60 -24.27
CA ASP A 422 5.27 17.96 -24.56
C ASP A 422 4.12 18.78 -25.16
N ILE A 423 3.90 20.01 -24.66
CA ILE A 423 2.91 20.95 -25.20
C ILE A 423 3.60 21.80 -26.24
N LYS A 424 3.35 21.53 -27.53
CA LYS A 424 3.94 22.25 -28.65
C LYS A 424 3.24 23.59 -28.91
N LEU A 425 4.00 24.66 -28.98
CA LEU A 425 3.47 26.01 -29.19
C LEU A 425 3.72 26.46 -30.62
N SER A 426 2.69 27.04 -31.26
CA SER A 426 2.84 27.68 -32.58
C SER A 426 3.64 29.00 -32.49
N PRO A 427 4.25 29.49 -33.58
CA PRO A 427 4.96 30.76 -33.59
C PRO A 427 4.08 31.94 -33.14
N GLU A 428 2.81 31.95 -33.50
CA GLU A 428 1.83 32.97 -33.09
C GLU A 428 1.64 33.00 -31.56
N VAL A 429 1.50 31.82 -30.95
CA VAL A 429 1.36 31.66 -29.51
C VAL A 429 2.64 32.14 -28.80
N LYS A 430 3.82 31.80 -29.33
CA LYS A 430 5.09 32.28 -28.79
C LYS A 430 5.19 33.80 -28.82
N ALA A 431 4.76 34.43 -29.92
CA ALA A 431 4.71 35.88 -30.07
C ALA A 431 3.71 36.54 -29.09
N ALA A 432 2.59 35.85 -28.78
CA ALA A 432 1.59 36.32 -27.81
C ALA A 432 2.05 36.20 -26.34
N GLY A 433 3.22 35.59 -26.06
CA GLY A 433 3.77 35.39 -24.71
C GLY A 433 3.76 33.96 -24.22
N GLY A 434 3.46 32.99 -25.08
CA GLY A 434 3.54 31.56 -24.80
C GLY A 434 2.47 31.03 -23.85
N LEU A 435 2.68 29.81 -23.32
CA LEU A 435 1.74 29.13 -22.45
C LEU A 435 1.64 29.83 -21.09
N ALA A 436 0.42 30.12 -20.65
CA ALA A 436 0.12 30.61 -19.31
C ALA A 436 -0.25 29.45 -18.37
N ILE A 437 0.45 29.35 -17.26
CA ILE A 437 0.16 28.39 -16.19
C ILE A 437 -0.57 29.10 -15.07
N ILE A 438 -1.72 28.58 -14.67
CA ILE A 438 -2.51 29.05 -13.55
C ILE A 438 -2.67 27.90 -12.55
N GLY A 439 -2.02 27.98 -11.39
CA GLY A 439 -2.25 27.05 -10.28
C GLY A 439 -3.42 27.57 -9.43
N THR A 440 -4.42 26.75 -9.17
CA THR A 440 -5.59 27.12 -8.35
C THR A 440 -5.33 26.98 -6.87
N GLU A 441 -4.29 26.26 -6.49
CA GLU A 441 -3.80 26.06 -5.13
C GLU A 441 -2.30 25.78 -5.16
N ARG A 442 -1.64 25.91 -4.01
CA ARG A 442 -0.31 25.35 -3.80
C ARG A 442 -0.43 23.91 -3.33
N HIS A 443 0.35 23.04 -3.94
CA HIS A 443 0.42 21.64 -3.53
C HIS A 443 1.21 21.48 -2.23
N GLU A 444 1.08 20.34 -1.60
CA GLU A 444 1.85 19.98 -0.40
C GLU A 444 3.36 19.94 -0.64
N SER A 445 3.78 19.60 -1.86
CA SER A 445 5.18 19.54 -2.26
C SER A 445 5.53 20.64 -3.26
N ARG A 446 6.63 21.36 -2.99
CA ARG A 446 7.21 22.37 -3.92
C ARG A 446 7.59 21.75 -5.26
N ARG A 447 7.93 20.48 -5.27
CA ARG A 447 8.29 19.73 -6.46
C ARG A 447 7.13 19.66 -7.45
N VAL A 448 5.91 19.36 -6.97
CA VAL A 448 4.70 19.31 -7.81
C VAL A 448 4.39 20.68 -8.41
N ASP A 449 4.54 21.75 -7.64
CA ASP A 449 4.40 23.12 -8.15
C ASP A 449 5.43 23.42 -9.25
N ARG A 450 6.69 22.98 -9.08
CA ARG A 450 7.74 23.14 -10.09
C ARG A 450 7.45 22.33 -11.34
N GLN A 451 6.88 21.14 -11.23
CA GLN A 451 6.45 20.33 -12.37
C GLN A 451 5.33 21.01 -13.15
N LEU A 452 4.35 21.60 -12.47
CA LEU A 452 3.29 22.36 -13.11
C LEU A 452 3.87 23.58 -13.85
N ARG A 453 4.72 24.38 -13.18
CA ARG A 453 5.42 25.52 -13.83
C ARG A 453 6.26 25.08 -15.02
N GLY A 454 6.92 23.94 -14.92
CA GLY A 454 7.79 23.35 -15.94
C GLY A 454 7.09 22.95 -17.24
N ARG A 455 5.75 22.98 -17.27
CA ARG A 455 4.99 22.79 -18.50
C ARG A 455 5.15 23.95 -19.47
N ALA A 456 5.45 25.17 -18.99
CA ALA A 456 5.73 26.34 -19.78
C ALA A 456 7.23 26.72 -19.77
N GLY A 457 7.70 27.45 -20.77
CA GLY A 457 9.07 27.94 -20.85
C GLY A 457 10.10 26.89 -21.26
N ARG A 458 9.70 25.80 -21.91
CA ARG A 458 10.59 24.76 -22.41
C ARG A 458 11.46 25.26 -23.55
N GLN A 459 12.74 24.87 -23.53
CA GLN A 459 13.73 25.22 -24.57
C GLN A 459 13.81 26.73 -24.87
N GLY A 460 13.62 27.58 -23.85
CA GLY A 460 13.67 29.03 -23.98
C GLY A 460 12.41 29.68 -24.56
N ASP A 461 11.31 28.91 -24.67
CA ASP A 461 10.03 29.51 -25.11
C ASP A 461 9.50 30.48 -24.03
N PRO A 462 8.80 31.55 -24.45
CA PRO A 462 8.13 32.44 -23.50
C PRO A 462 6.99 31.71 -22.76
N GLY A 463 6.64 32.20 -21.60
CA GLY A 463 5.55 31.65 -20.77
C GLY A 463 5.39 32.45 -19.50
N SER A 464 4.36 32.14 -18.74
CA SER A 464 4.15 32.71 -17.40
C SER A 464 3.52 31.69 -16.46
N SER A 465 3.77 31.87 -15.16
CA SER A 465 3.08 31.08 -14.13
C SER A 465 2.62 31.95 -12.96
N VAL A 466 1.45 31.67 -12.45
CA VAL A 466 0.87 32.34 -11.27
C VAL A 466 0.07 31.32 -10.45
N PHE A 467 0.16 31.40 -9.13
CA PHE A 467 -0.66 30.62 -8.23
C PHE A 467 -1.66 31.50 -7.48
N PHE A 468 -2.89 31.04 -7.43
CA PHE A 468 -3.98 31.65 -6.69
C PHE A 468 -4.23 30.81 -5.43
N VAL A 469 -4.11 31.45 -4.27
CA VAL A 469 -4.17 30.78 -2.97
C VAL A 469 -5.27 31.41 -2.13
N SER A 470 -5.98 30.62 -1.34
CA SER A 470 -6.95 31.08 -0.36
C SER A 470 -6.52 30.70 1.05
N LEU A 471 -6.94 31.46 2.06
CA LEU A 471 -6.76 31.07 3.47
C LEU A 471 -7.58 29.84 3.84
N GLU A 472 -8.59 29.51 3.04
CA GLU A 472 -9.43 28.32 3.20
C GLU A 472 -8.83 27.05 2.55
N ASP A 473 -7.73 27.17 1.79
CA ASP A 473 -7.05 26.02 1.17
C ASP A 473 -6.39 25.17 2.23
N ASP A 474 -6.32 23.84 2.01
CA ASP A 474 -5.88 22.87 3.02
C ASP A 474 -4.45 23.12 3.50
N LEU A 475 -3.52 23.40 2.59
CA LEU A 475 -2.15 23.78 2.97
C LEU A 475 -2.13 24.98 3.92
N MET A 476 -2.97 25.99 3.66
CA MET A 476 -3.06 27.18 4.49
C MET A 476 -3.80 26.92 5.80
N ARG A 477 -4.78 26.04 5.79
CA ARG A 477 -5.59 25.66 6.94
C ARG A 477 -4.77 24.82 7.93
N LEU A 478 -4.06 23.80 7.45
CA LEU A 478 -3.37 22.82 8.29
C LEU A 478 -1.97 23.27 8.74
N PHE A 479 -1.24 23.97 7.86
CA PHE A 479 0.19 24.23 8.06
C PHE A 479 0.58 25.72 8.10
N SER A 480 -0.38 26.66 7.95
CA SER A 480 -0.05 28.08 8.12
C SER A 480 0.28 28.35 9.59
N SER A 481 1.46 28.90 9.85
CA SER A 481 1.87 29.30 11.18
C SER A 481 1.05 30.51 11.66
N ASP A 482 0.90 30.67 12.99
CA ASP A 482 0.29 31.82 13.64
C ASP A 482 0.84 33.16 13.14
N ARG A 483 2.09 33.14 12.65
CA ARG A 483 2.73 34.32 12.05
C ARG A 483 2.03 34.77 10.77
N ILE A 484 1.54 33.85 9.92
CA ILE A 484 0.82 34.22 8.70
C ILE A 484 -0.54 34.81 9.07
N ALA A 485 -1.27 34.14 9.96
CA ALA A 485 -2.53 34.68 10.48
C ALA A 485 -2.34 36.06 11.15
N GLY A 486 -1.31 36.21 11.98
CA GLY A 486 -1.01 37.48 12.64
C GLY A 486 -0.53 38.60 11.68
N VAL A 487 0.15 38.27 10.60
CA VAL A 487 0.51 39.24 9.55
C VAL A 487 -0.72 39.66 8.74
N MET A 488 -1.59 38.73 8.42
CA MET A 488 -2.86 39.01 7.71
C MET A 488 -3.78 39.90 8.57
N ASP A 489 -3.87 39.59 9.86
CA ASP A 489 -4.66 40.42 10.80
C ASP A 489 -4.10 41.87 10.93
N ARG A 490 -2.77 42.01 11.00
CA ARG A 490 -2.13 43.35 11.05
C ARG A 490 -2.29 44.13 9.77
N LEU A 491 -2.34 43.50 8.62
CA LEU A 491 -2.57 44.12 7.33
C LEU A 491 -4.03 44.55 7.12
N GLY A 492 -4.94 44.19 8.04
CA GLY A 492 -6.35 44.58 7.96
C GLY A 492 -7.07 44.02 6.72
N PHE A 493 -6.70 42.82 6.27
CA PHE A 493 -7.17 42.17 5.06
C PHE A 493 -8.69 42.02 5.00
N LYS A 494 -9.34 42.74 4.07
CA LYS A 494 -10.80 42.74 3.92
C LYS A 494 -11.24 41.79 2.81
N GLU A 495 -12.49 41.33 2.86
CA GLU A 495 -13.12 40.59 1.78
C GLU A 495 -13.10 41.41 0.48
N GLY A 496 -12.65 40.84 -0.64
CA GLY A 496 -12.48 41.50 -1.93
C GLY A 496 -11.09 42.08 -2.20
N GLU A 497 -10.16 42.02 -1.26
CA GLU A 497 -8.78 42.46 -1.47
C GLU A 497 -7.89 41.27 -1.85
N MET A 498 -6.93 41.52 -2.74
CA MET A 498 -5.88 40.58 -3.12
C MET A 498 -4.55 41.03 -2.53
N ILE A 499 -3.79 40.12 -1.97
CA ILE A 499 -2.43 40.40 -1.54
C ILE A 499 -1.46 39.67 -2.45
N GLU A 500 -0.58 40.42 -3.06
CA GLU A 500 0.56 39.92 -3.83
C GLU A 500 1.85 40.45 -3.21
N HIS A 501 2.52 39.61 -2.40
CA HIS A 501 3.76 40.03 -1.75
C HIS A 501 4.73 38.86 -1.59
N LYS A 502 5.96 39.03 -1.97
CA LYS A 502 7.03 38.01 -1.92
C LYS A 502 7.20 37.37 -0.53
N MET A 503 6.96 38.12 0.54
CA MET A 503 7.06 37.61 1.91
C MET A 503 6.00 36.54 2.20
N ILE A 504 4.82 36.66 1.61
CA ILE A 504 3.75 35.68 1.79
C ILE A 504 4.06 34.43 0.98
N SER A 505 4.48 34.57 -0.30
CA SER A 505 4.95 33.44 -1.10
C SER A 505 6.08 32.66 -0.41
N ASN A 506 7.05 33.36 0.17
CA ASN A 506 8.12 32.72 0.95
C ASN A 506 7.60 32.01 2.21
N SER A 507 6.52 32.50 2.82
CA SER A 507 5.92 31.87 4.00
C SER A 507 5.16 30.61 3.64
N ILE A 508 4.48 30.63 2.50
CA ILE A 508 3.81 29.43 1.93
C ILE A 508 4.86 28.37 1.59
N GLU A 509 5.97 28.78 0.95
CA GLU A 509 7.06 27.84 0.63
C GLU A 509 7.68 27.21 1.90
N ARG A 510 7.81 27.96 2.99
CA ARG A 510 8.24 27.40 4.28
C ARG A 510 7.23 26.41 4.86
N ALA A 511 5.93 26.67 4.69
CA ALA A 511 4.90 25.74 5.10
C ALA A 511 5.00 24.42 4.30
N GLN A 512 5.14 24.51 2.97
CA GLN A 512 5.36 23.34 2.11
C GLN A 512 6.60 22.56 2.56
N LYS A 513 7.73 23.22 2.81
CA LYS A 513 8.94 22.56 3.29
C LYS A 513 8.70 21.78 4.59
N LYS A 514 7.93 22.34 5.52
CA LYS A 514 7.58 21.67 6.78
C LYS A 514 6.71 20.43 6.53
N VAL A 515 5.78 20.50 5.56
CA VAL A 515 4.97 19.35 5.15
C VAL A 515 5.84 18.27 4.49
N GLU A 516 6.74 18.66 3.59
CA GLU A 516 7.70 17.75 2.94
C GLU A 516 8.55 17.01 3.99
N GLU A 517 9.09 17.74 4.97
CA GLU A 517 9.87 17.16 6.09
C GLU A 517 9.02 16.20 6.94
N ASN A 518 7.76 16.53 7.22
CA ASN A 518 6.86 15.64 7.95
C ASN A 518 6.55 14.37 7.14
N ASN A 519 6.18 14.53 5.88
CA ASN A 519 5.89 13.42 4.98
C ASN A 519 7.11 12.50 4.78
N PHE A 520 8.32 13.08 4.67
CA PHE A 520 9.55 12.31 4.66
C PHE A 520 9.74 11.53 5.95
N GLY A 521 9.50 12.15 7.11
CA GLY A 521 9.57 11.48 8.41
C GLY A 521 8.64 10.27 8.50
N ILE A 522 7.40 10.41 8.01
CA ILE A 522 6.42 9.32 7.95
C ILE A 522 6.94 8.20 7.04
N ARG A 523 7.36 8.51 5.80
CA ARG A 523 7.91 7.52 4.84
C ARG A 523 9.13 6.80 5.41
N LYS A 524 10.04 7.53 6.07
CA LYS A 524 11.23 6.97 6.70
C LYS A 524 10.87 5.98 7.79
N ARG A 525 9.94 6.35 8.66
CA ARG A 525 9.47 5.47 9.75
C ARG A 525 8.82 4.19 9.20
N LEU A 526 7.99 4.31 8.18
CA LEU A 526 7.37 3.15 7.53
C LEU A 526 8.41 2.23 6.87
N LEU A 527 9.43 2.83 6.25
CA LEU A 527 10.54 2.06 5.69
C LEU A 527 11.34 1.31 6.77
N GLU A 528 11.50 1.89 7.97
CA GLU A 528 12.17 1.23 9.10
C GLU A 528 11.44 -0.05 9.55
N TYR A 529 10.11 -0.09 9.48
CA TYR A 529 9.32 -1.31 9.67
C TYR A 529 9.52 -2.31 8.53
N ASP A 530 9.46 -1.84 7.28
CA ASP A 530 9.66 -2.73 6.12
C ASP A 530 11.09 -3.26 6.01
N ASP A 531 12.10 -2.55 6.50
CA ASP A 531 13.49 -3.03 6.55
C ASP A 531 13.64 -4.28 7.43
N VAL A 532 12.85 -4.41 8.50
CA VAL A 532 12.79 -5.62 9.31
C VAL A 532 12.21 -6.77 8.50
N MET A 533 11.05 -6.53 7.88
CA MET A 533 10.40 -7.51 7.00
C MET A 533 11.29 -7.88 5.80
N ASN A 534 12.05 -6.93 5.28
CA ASN A 534 12.93 -7.16 4.14
C ASN A 534 14.09 -8.11 4.45
N LYS A 535 14.65 -8.06 5.66
CA LYS A 535 15.67 -9.03 6.10
C LYS A 535 15.10 -10.45 6.11
N GLN A 536 13.90 -10.63 6.66
CA GLN A 536 13.20 -11.91 6.65
C GLN A 536 12.86 -12.36 5.23
N ARG A 537 12.34 -11.46 4.39
CA ARG A 537 12.02 -11.70 2.98
C ARG A 537 13.23 -12.22 2.21
N VAL A 538 14.39 -11.56 2.34
CA VAL A 538 15.63 -11.98 1.67
C VAL A 538 16.04 -13.37 2.11
N ALA A 539 15.97 -13.71 3.41
CA ALA A 539 16.29 -15.03 3.92
C ALA A 539 15.36 -16.12 3.35
N VAL A 540 14.04 -15.86 3.40
CA VAL A 540 13.02 -16.79 2.89
C VAL A 540 13.14 -16.98 1.38
N TYR A 541 13.24 -15.90 0.61
CA TYR A 541 13.32 -15.97 -0.85
C TYR A 541 14.62 -16.60 -1.34
N THR A 542 15.72 -16.43 -0.60
CA THR A 542 16.98 -17.14 -0.91
C THR A 542 16.83 -18.63 -0.70
N LYS A 543 16.25 -19.07 0.42
CA LYS A 543 15.99 -20.48 0.71
C LYS A 543 15.02 -21.09 -0.31
N ARG A 544 13.94 -20.35 -0.64
CA ARG A 544 12.97 -20.73 -1.64
C ARG A 544 13.58 -20.89 -3.03
N ARG A 545 14.46 -19.96 -3.43
CA ARG A 545 15.17 -20.01 -4.72
C ARG A 545 16.08 -21.23 -4.82
N HIS A 546 16.81 -21.57 -3.75
CA HIS A 546 17.61 -22.81 -3.71
C HIS A 546 16.74 -24.04 -3.92
N ALA A 547 15.58 -24.10 -3.25
CA ALA A 547 14.62 -25.17 -3.44
C ALA A 547 14.08 -25.21 -4.89
N LEU A 548 13.69 -24.04 -5.45
CA LEU A 548 13.17 -23.93 -6.82
C LEU A 548 14.19 -24.41 -7.87
N MET A 549 15.47 -24.03 -7.71
CA MET A 549 16.55 -24.43 -8.63
C MET A 549 17.01 -25.87 -8.43
N GLY A 550 16.59 -26.52 -7.36
CA GLY A 550 17.06 -27.86 -6.99
C GLY A 550 18.47 -27.87 -6.37
N GLU A 551 18.94 -26.70 -5.94
CA GLU A 551 20.23 -26.52 -5.30
C GLU A 551 20.14 -26.79 -3.80
N ARG A 552 21.09 -27.53 -3.22
CA ARG A 552 21.25 -27.77 -1.78
C ARG A 552 20.04 -28.37 -1.04
N ILE A 553 19.00 -28.88 -1.75
CA ILE A 553 17.79 -29.41 -1.11
C ILE A 553 18.16 -30.48 -0.07
N GLY A 554 19.01 -31.46 -0.47
CA GLY A 554 19.42 -32.51 0.45
C GLY A 554 20.14 -32.00 1.70
N MET A 555 20.97 -30.94 1.56
CA MET A 555 21.65 -30.31 2.71
C MET A 555 20.66 -29.58 3.61
N ASP A 556 19.71 -28.86 3.03
CA ASP A 556 18.68 -28.16 3.78
C ASP A 556 17.82 -29.14 4.58
N ILE A 557 17.43 -30.26 3.99
CA ILE A 557 16.67 -31.32 4.68
C ILE A 557 17.49 -31.96 5.80
N VAL A 558 18.78 -32.25 5.56
CA VAL A 558 19.66 -32.78 6.61
C VAL A 558 19.77 -31.82 7.79
N ASN A 559 19.92 -30.53 7.55
CA ASN A 559 19.95 -29.49 8.60
C ASN A 559 18.61 -29.43 9.35
N MET A 560 17.49 -29.51 8.64
CA MET A 560 16.16 -29.52 9.26
C MET A 560 15.95 -30.75 10.15
N ILE A 561 16.45 -31.94 9.73
CA ILE A 561 16.39 -33.17 10.55
C ILE A 561 17.25 -32.97 11.80
N TRP A 562 18.45 -32.40 11.65
CA TRP A 562 19.32 -32.10 12.79
C TRP A 562 18.63 -31.18 13.80
N ASP A 563 18.10 -30.05 13.33
CA ASP A 563 17.39 -29.09 14.18
C ASP A 563 16.23 -29.75 14.95
N ARG A 564 15.51 -30.66 14.30
CA ARG A 564 14.42 -31.41 14.97
C ARG A 564 14.91 -32.43 15.99
N CYS A 565 16.04 -33.07 15.74
CA CYS A 565 16.64 -33.99 16.69
C CYS A 565 17.13 -33.25 17.94
N VAL A 566 17.77 -32.10 17.78
CA VAL A 566 18.21 -31.24 18.89
C VAL A 566 16.99 -30.78 19.70
N TYR A 567 16.00 -30.21 19.03
CA TYR A 567 14.78 -29.74 19.68
C TYR A 567 14.06 -30.85 20.46
N ALA A 568 13.92 -32.03 19.88
CA ALA A 568 13.26 -33.17 20.54
C ALA A 568 13.96 -33.52 21.86
N VAL A 569 15.29 -33.55 21.87
CA VAL A 569 16.07 -33.90 23.10
C VAL A 569 16.01 -32.80 24.15
N GLU A 570 15.88 -31.52 23.71
CA GLU A 570 15.79 -30.37 24.61
C GLU A 570 14.45 -30.30 25.38
N LEU A 571 13.42 -31.04 24.98
CA LEU A 571 12.11 -31.06 25.67
C LEU A 571 12.21 -31.54 27.15
N GLY A 572 13.31 -32.25 27.48
CA GLY A 572 13.67 -32.56 28.88
C GLY A 572 12.83 -33.61 29.58
N ASP A 573 11.75 -34.06 28.96
CA ASP A 573 10.88 -35.14 29.48
C ASP A 573 10.82 -36.27 28.44
N TYR A 574 11.08 -37.53 28.89
CA TYR A 574 11.19 -38.67 27.97
C TYR A 574 9.90 -38.94 27.19
N ASP A 575 8.73 -38.79 27.80
CA ASP A 575 7.44 -39.00 27.11
C ASP A 575 7.20 -37.94 26.05
N ASN A 576 7.54 -36.69 26.32
CA ASN A 576 7.48 -35.61 25.35
C ASN A 576 8.46 -35.83 24.18
N VAL A 577 9.68 -36.26 24.47
CA VAL A 577 10.69 -36.64 23.47
C VAL A 577 10.17 -37.76 22.56
N LYS A 578 9.58 -38.80 23.17
CA LYS A 578 9.00 -39.94 22.45
C LYS A 578 7.85 -39.50 21.54
N MET A 579 6.97 -38.64 22.05
CA MET A 579 5.85 -38.11 21.29
C MET A 579 6.33 -37.27 20.08
N GLU A 580 7.31 -36.36 20.29
CA GLU A 580 7.88 -35.54 19.21
C GLU A 580 8.54 -36.41 18.13
N MET A 581 9.35 -37.40 18.53
CA MET A 581 9.99 -38.31 17.56
C MET A 581 8.97 -39.16 16.79
N LEU A 582 7.89 -39.62 17.42
CA LEU A 582 6.82 -40.33 16.72
C LEU A 582 6.04 -39.42 15.79
N GLN A 583 5.78 -38.17 16.22
CA GLN A 583 4.97 -37.22 15.45
C GLN A 583 5.71 -36.58 14.29
N ILE A 584 6.98 -36.23 14.45
CA ILE A 584 7.75 -35.49 13.45
C ILE A 584 8.72 -36.37 12.67
N LEU A 585 9.54 -37.17 13.37
CA LEU A 585 10.55 -38.02 12.74
C LEU A 585 10.00 -39.40 12.29
N ALA A 586 8.77 -39.75 12.68
CA ALA A 586 8.09 -41.00 12.41
C ALA A 586 8.94 -42.22 12.79
N MET A 587 9.57 -42.16 13.98
CA MET A 587 10.42 -43.22 14.56
C MET A 587 10.30 -43.25 16.09
N GLU A 588 10.65 -44.40 16.67
CA GLU A 588 10.79 -44.51 18.15
C GLU A 588 12.17 -44.00 18.56
N PRO A 589 12.31 -43.50 19.82
CA PRO A 589 13.60 -43.08 20.36
C PRO A 589 14.65 -44.21 20.24
N PRO A 590 15.87 -43.93 19.81
CA PRO A 590 16.94 -44.92 19.73
C PRO A 590 17.61 -45.24 21.06
N PHE A 591 17.05 -44.77 22.17
CA PHE A 591 17.54 -44.91 23.55
C PHE A 591 16.38 -45.12 24.51
N THR A 592 16.69 -45.79 25.66
CA THR A 592 15.72 -45.99 26.73
C THR A 592 15.63 -44.75 27.63
N GLU A 593 14.59 -44.73 28.50
CA GLU A 593 14.41 -43.64 29.50
C GLU A 593 15.61 -43.56 30.46
N GLU A 594 16.20 -44.72 30.84
CA GLU A 594 17.41 -44.78 31.70
C GLU A 594 18.62 -44.15 30.99
N GLU A 595 18.79 -44.43 29.71
CA GLU A 595 19.86 -43.83 28.86
C GLU A 595 19.64 -42.33 28.61
N PHE A 596 18.39 -41.91 28.47
CA PHE A 596 18.03 -40.51 28.30
C PHE A 596 18.46 -39.70 29.55
N ASN A 597 18.17 -40.20 30.72
CA ASN A 597 18.55 -39.55 31.98
C ASN A 597 20.05 -39.61 32.31
N ALA A 598 20.80 -40.55 31.71
CA ALA A 598 22.23 -40.76 31.99
C ALA A 598 23.19 -40.06 31.01
N LYS A 599 22.80 -39.88 29.76
CA LYS A 599 23.66 -39.31 28.69
C LYS A 599 23.48 -37.79 28.58
N LYS A 600 24.46 -37.13 27.98
CA LYS A 600 24.37 -35.70 27.65
C LYS A 600 23.43 -35.46 26.48
N GLN A 601 22.80 -34.31 26.45
CA GLN A 601 21.86 -33.90 25.38
C GLN A 601 22.52 -33.92 23.98
N GLU A 602 23.78 -33.52 23.89
CA GLU A 602 24.55 -33.54 22.63
C GLU A 602 24.68 -34.97 22.08
N ASP A 603 25.07 -35.93 22.96
CA ASP A 603 25.24 -37.34 22.57
C ASP A 603 23.89 -38.00 22.18
N LEU A 604 22.81 -37.62 22.87
CA LEU A 604 21.44 -38.05 22.52
C LEU A 604 20.95 -37.46 21.19
N ALA A 605 21.28 -36.19 20.91
CA ALA A 605 20.92 -35.55 19.65
C ALA A 605 21.65 -36.23 18.47
N GLU A 606 22.93 -36.58 18.61
CA GLU A 606 23.70 -37.30 17.59
C GLU A 606 23.13 -38.71 17.34
N LEU A 607 22.81 -39.47 18.40
CA LEU A 607 22.18 -40.76 18.27
C LEU A 607 20.82 -40.70 17.57
N THR A 608 20.03 -39.68 17.93
CA THR A 608 18.71 -39.40 17.30
C THR A 608 18.88 -39.07 15.84
N PHE A 609 19.85 -38.26 15.49
CA PHE A 609 20.12 -37.84 14.13
C PHE A 609 20.57 -39.01 13.24
N GLU A 610 21.49 -39.85 13.72
CA GLU A 610 21.93 -41.06 12.99
C GLU A 610 20.75 -41.98 12.69
N ALA A 611 19.89 -42.22 13.71
CA ALA A 611 18.70 -43.04 13.56
C ALA A 611 17.68 -42.42 12.60
N ALA A 612 17.44 -41.09 12.71
CA ALA A 612 16.53 -40.36 11.84
C ALA A 612 17.00 -40.38 10.38
N MET A 613 18.30 -40.17 10.12
CA MET A 613 18.88 -40.24 8.80
C MET A 613 18.81 -41.64 8.19
N ALA A 614 19.07 -42.68 8.99
CA ALA A 614 18.93 -44.06 8.54
C ALA A 614 17.46 -44.38 8.17
N ASN A 615 16.52 -43.93 8.99
CA ASN A 615 15.09 -44.10 8.75
C ASN A 615 14.65 -43.36 7.47
N PHE A 616 15.05 -42.10 7.32
CA PHE A 616 14.75 -41.28 6.16
C PHE A 616 15.29 -41.89 4.87
N LYS A 617 16.56 -42.29 4.85
CA LYS A 617 17.19 -42.97 3.71
C LYS A 617 16.46 -44.26 3.32
N ARG A 618 16.11 -45.12 4.31
CA ARG A 618 15.35 -46.34 4.07
C ARG A 618 13.98 -46.08 3.44
N LYS A 619 13.27 -45.01 3.89
CA LYS A 619 11.97 -44.67 3.37
C LYS A 619 12.03 -44.10 1.96
N THR A 620 13.01 -43.23 1.66
CA THR A 620 13.22 -42.68 0.32
C THR A 620 13.66 -43.76 -0.68
N GLU A 621 14.52 -44.67 -0.32
CA GLU A 621 14.90 -45.83 -1.14
C GLU A 621 13.70 -46.74 -1.42
N ARG A 622 12.86 -47.02 -0.43
CA ARG A 622 11.63 -47.80 -0.61
C ARG A 622 10.63 -47.08 -1.54
N MET A 623 10.49 -45.78 -1.46
CA MET A 623 9.64 -45.01 -2.36
C MET A 623 10.11 -45.14 -3.81
N ALA A 624 11.42 -45.00 -4.06
CA ALA A 624 12.01 -45.19 -5.39
C ALA A 624 11.80 -46.60 -5.90
N GLN A 625 11.99 -47.64 -5.07
CA GLN A 625 11.80 -49.06 -5.42
C GLN A 625 10.35 -49.41 -5.78
N ILE A 626 9.38 -48.84 -5.09
CA ILE A 626 7.94 -49.04 -5.37
C ILE A 626 7.57 -48.38 -6.70
N ALA A 627 8.07 -47.21 -6.99
CA ALA A 627 7.73 -46.48 -8.21
C ALA A 627 8.44 -47.00 -9.47
N ASN A 628 9.67 -47.48 -9.34
CA ASN A 628 10.52 -47.82 -10.48
C ASN A 628 9.89 -48.83 -11.48
N PRO A 629 9.21 -49.92 -11.07
CA PRO A 629 8.56 -50.84 -12.00
C PRO A 629 7.48 -50.16 -12.85
N VAL A 630 6.67 -49.31 -12.22
CA VAL A 630 5.60 -48.55 -12.89
C VAL A 630 6.19 -47.56 -13.89
N ILE A 631 7.25 -46.83 -13.50
CA ILE A 631 7.92 -45.86 -14.35
C ILE A 631 8.52 -46.57 -15.58
N LYS A 632 9.18 -47.70 -15.39
CA LYS A 632 9.77 -48.48 -16.51
C LYS A 632 8.68 -48.88 -17.50
N GLN A 633 7.58 -49.43 -17.00
CA GLN A 633 6.45 -49.83 -17.84
C GLN A 633 5.85 -48.67 -18.61
N VAL A 634 5.59 -47.51 -17.91
CA VAL A 634 5.03 -46.33 -18.57
C VAL A 634 6.00 -45.73 -19.58
N PHE A 635 7.30 -45.71 -19.29
CA PHE A 635 8.31 -45.16 -20.21
C PHE A 635 8.45 -46.02 -21.47
N GLU A 636 8.46 -47.34 -21.32
CA GLU A 636 8.60 -48.29 -22.46
C GLU A 636 7.35 -48.32 -23.34
N LEU A 637 6.15 -48.19 -22.75
CA LEU A 637 4.88 -48.23 -23.48
C LEU A 637 4.46 -46.85 -24.03
N GLN A 638 4.70 -45.77 -23.31
CA GLN A 638 4.12 -44.43 -23.54
C GLN A 638 5.14 -43.30 -23.43
N GLY A 639 6.46 -43.60 -23.31
CA GLY A 639 7.49 -42.57 -23.09
C GLY A 639 7.65 -41.53 -24.20
N HIS A 640 7.09 -41.81 -25.41
CA HIS A 640 7.04 -40.84 -26.52
C HIS A 640 5.83 -39.90 -26.44
N MET A 641 4.86 -40.21 -25.60
CA MET A 641 3.62 -39.40 -25.42
C MET A 641 3.70 -38.44 -24.24
N TYR A 642 4.46 -38.81 -23.18
CA TYR A 642 4.46 -38.04 -21.92
C TYR A 642 5.85 -37.51 -21.58
N GLU A 643 5.98 -36.20 -21.38
CA GLU A 643 7.20 -35.58 -20.88
C GLU A 643 7.25 -35.63 -19.35
N ASN A 644 6.13 -35.33 -18.71
CA ASN A 644 5.99 -35.32 -17.26
C ASN A 644 4.78 -36.15 -16.84
N ILE A 645 4.90 -36.85 -15.72
CA ILE A 645 3.83 -37.63 -15.11
C ILE A 645 3.48 -37.10 -13.71
N MET A 646 2.24 -37.29 -13.29
CA MET A 646 1.79 -36.96 -11.93
C MET A 646 1.84 -38.22 -11.07
N ILE A 647 2.59 -38.14 -9.96
CA ILE A 647 2.70 -39.21 -8.99
C ILE A 647 2.02 -38.76 -7.70
N PRO A 648 0.96 -39.47 -7.26
CA PRO A 648 0.32 -39.18 -5.98
C PRO A 648 1.19 -39.72 -4.84
N ILE A 649 1.48 -38.85 -3.85
CA ILE A 649 2.17 -39.22 -2.60
C ILE A 649 1.32 -38.76 -1.43
N THR A 650 1.16 -39.61 -0.45
CA THR A 650 0.36 -39.29 0.77
C THR A 650 1.19 -39.38 2.03
N ASP A 651 0.94 -38.49 2.98
CA ASP A 651 1.47 -38.55 4.36
C ASP A 651 0.51 -39.21 5.36
N GLY A 652 -0.58 -39.81 4.81
CA GLY A 652 -1.67 -40.37 5.62
C GLY A 652 -2.79 -39.40 5.98
N LYS A 653 -2.56 -38.09 5.81
CA LYS A 653 -3.55 -37.02 6.04
C LYS A 653 -3.93 -36.28 4.74
N ARG A 654 -2.95 -36.04 3.88
CA ARG A 654 -3.11 -35.28 2.64
C ARG A 654 -2.57 -36.08 1.47
N LEU A 655 -3.05 -35.77 0.25
CA LEU A 655 -2.57 -36.29 -1.00
C LEU A 655 -1.86 -35.17 -1.76
N TYR A 656 -0.60 -35.41 -2.12
CA TYR A 656 0.24 -34.49 -2.88
C TYR A 656 0.43 -35.07 -4.28
N ASN A 657 0.03 -34.34 -5.30
CA ASN A 657 0.26 -34.72 -6.70
C ASN A 657 1.56 -34.08 -7.18
N ILE A 658 2.59 -34.88 -7.31
CA ILE A 658 3.94 -34.43 -7.67
C ILE A 658 4.19 -34.63 -9.16
N SER A 659 4.51 -33.55 -9.87
CA SER A 659 4.91 -33.59 -11.27
C SER A 659 6.38 -34.00 -11.38
N VAL A 660 6.65 -35.05 -12.12
CA VAL A 660 8.00 -35.64 -12.27
C VAL A 660 8.31 -35.83 -13.75
N ASN A 661 9.52 -35.47 -14.18
CA ASN A 661 9.95 -35.72 -15.53
C ASN A 661 10.15 -37.24 -15.73
N LEU A 662 9.40 -37.83 -16.70
CA LEU A 662 9.34 -39.27 -16.90
C LEU A 662 10.70 -39.85 -17.31
N LYS A 663 11.42 -39.16 -18.23
CA LYS A 663 12.74 -39.59 -18.68
C LYS A 663 13.77 -39.59 -17.56
N ALA A 664 13.82 -38.50 -16.78
CA ALA A 664 14.72 -38.38 -15.62
C ALA A 664 14.40 -39.42 -14.55
N ALA A 665 13.12 -39.71 -14.31
CA ALA A 665 12.70 -40.73 -13.35
C ALA A 665 13.12 -42.14 -13.82
N TYR A 666 13.04 -42.42 -15.12
CA TYR A 666 13.50 -43.69 -15.69
C TYR A 666 15.02 -43.84 -15.60
N GLU A 667 15.81 -42.80 -15.98
CA GLU A 667 17.26 -42.81 -15.95
C GLU A 667 17.84 -42.91 -14.53
N THR A 668 17.14 -42.37 -13.55
CA THR A 668 17.57 -42.36 -12.14
C THR A 668 16.98 -43.51 -11.30
N GLU A 669 16.31 -44.47 -11.94
CA GLU A 669 15.64 -45.60 -11.27
C GLU A 669 14.69 -45.19 -10.16
N GLY A 670 13.92 -44.10 -10.39
CA GLY A 670 12.94 -43.57 -9.47
C GLY A 670 13.47 -42.55 -8.44
N LYS A 671 14.77 -42.27 -8.37
CA LYS A 671 15.33 -41.29 -7.40
C LYS A 671 14.88 -39.87 -7.69
N GLU A 672 14.58 -39.55 -8.96
CA GLU A 672 14.06 -38.23 -9.33
C GLU A 672 12.70 -37.94 -8.67
N ILE A 673 11.90 -38.96 -8.37
CA ILE A 673 10.62 -38.78 -7.64
C ILE A 673 10.86 -38.23 -6.26
N VAL A 674 11.86 -38.78 -5.55
CA VAL A 674 12.21 -38.34 -4.21
C VAL A 674 12.64 -36.87 -4.23
N LYS A 675 13.52 -36.50 -5.16
CA LYS A 675 13.94 -35.08 -5.30
C LYS A 675 12.79 -34.14 -5.64
N SER A 676 11.91 -34.55 -6.55
CA SER A 676 10.73 -33.78 -6.93
C SER A 676 9.76 -33.62 -5.77
N PHE A 677 9.60 -34.68 -4.97
CA PHE A 677 8.80 -34.66 -3.75
C PHE A 677 9.40 -33.72 -2.70
N GLU A 678 10.68 -33.86 -2.38
CA GLU A 678 11.41 -32.97 -1.46
C GLU A 678 11.28 -31.51 -1.87
N LYS A 679 11.49 -31.23 -3.16
CA LYS A 679 11.35 -29.88 -3.74
C LYS A 679 9.93 -29.33 -3.58
N ALA A 680 8.93 -30.10 -3.96
CA ALA A 680 7.54 -29.67 -3.93
C ALA A 680 7.05 -29.39 -2.50
N ILE A 681 7.38 -30.29 -1.55
CA ILE A 681 7.01 -30.11 -0.15
C ILE A 681 7.71 -28.90 0.46
N LEU A 682 9.01 -28.72 0.19
CA LEU A 682 9.77 -27.60 0.72
C LEU A 682 9.23 -26.25 0.20
N LEU A 683 8.91 -26.16 -1.10
CA LEU A 683 8.30 -24.96 -1.68
C LEU A 683 6.93 -24.67 -1.05
N HIS A 684 6.07 -25.70 -0.94
CA HIS A 684 4.73 -25.55 -0.37
C HIS A 684 4.77 -25.10 1.09
N THR A 685 5.61 -25.72 1.90
CA THR A 685 5.71 -25.39 3.34
C THR A 685 6.31 -23.99 3.57
N ILE A 686 7.29 -23.58 2.75
CA ILE A 686 7.84 -22.21 2.81
C ILE A 686 6.76 -21.20 2.43
N ASP A 687 6.03 -21.43 1.33
CA ASP A 687 5.03 -20.48 0.84
C ASP A 687 3.87 -20.30 1.83
N ASP A 688 3.37 -21.39 2.41
CA ASP A 688 2.28 -21.33 3.37
C ASP A 688 2.70 -20.66 4.69
N ALA A 689 3.87 -21.02 5.21
CA ALA A 689 4.37 -20.41 6.44
C ALA A 689 4.73 -18.93 6.24
N TRP A 690 5.26 -18.56 5.07
CA TRP A 690 5.55 -17.15 4.76
C TRP A 690 4.31 -16.29 4.66
N LYS A 691 3.24 -16.78 4.02
CA LYS A 691 1.95 -16.07 3.96
C LYS A 691 1.37 -15.82 5.35
N GLU A 692 1.45 -16.84 6.21
CA GLU A 692 0.99 -16.73 7.60
C GLU A 692 1.83 -15.72 8.39
N ASN A 693 3.15 -15.79 8.27
CA ASN A 693 4.06 -14.85 8.93
C ASN A 693 3.82 -13.39 8.46
N LEU A 694 3.51 -13.16 7.18
CA LEU A 694 3.15 -11.83 6.69
C LEU A 694 1.88 -11.31 7.38
N ARG A 695 0.86 -12.17 7.58
CA ARG A 695 -0.35 -11.82 8.31
C ARG A 695 -0.05 -11.49 9.77
N GLU A 696 0.73 -12.33 10.45
CA GLU A 696 1.12 -12.12 11.85
C GLU A 696 1.96 -10.84 12.03
N LEU A 697 2.83 -10.52 11.08
CA LEU A 697 3.60 -9.27 11.09
C LEU A 697 2.73 -8.03 10.85
N ASP A 698 1.71 -8.12 9.98
CA ASP A 698 0.76 -7.04 9.78
C ASP A 698 -0.07 -6.81 11.08
N GLU A 699 -0.57 -7.86 11.71
CA GLU A 699 -1.26 -7.80 13.01
C GLU A 699 -0.37 -7.22 14.12
N LEU A 700 0.89 -7.68 14.20
CA LEU A 700 1.87 -7.15 15.15
C LEU A 700 2.10 -5.65 14.93
N LYS A 701 2.24 -5.21 13.68
CA LYS A 701 2.44 -3.80 13.35
C LYS A 701 1.32 -2.91 13.86
N HIS A 702 0.06 -3.40 13.82
CA HIS A 702 -1.08 -2.68 14.36
C HIS A 702 -1.09 -2.68 15.89
N SER A 703 -0.83 -3.81 16.52
CA SER A 703 -0.85 -3.94 17.99
C SER A 703 0.20 -3.08 18.67
N VAL A 704 1.42 -2.99 18.10
CA VAL A 704 2.51 -2.20 18.72
C VAL A 704 2.31 -0.69 18.63
N GLN A 705 1.40 -0.18 17.79
CA GLN A 705 1.10 1.26 17.77
C GLN A 705 0.56 1.75 19.13
N ASN A 706 -0.18 0.91 19.81
CA ASN A 706 -0.72 1.22 21.14
C ASN A 706 0.36 1.31 22.22
N ALA A 707 1.55 0.76 22.01
CA ALA A 707 2.67 0.84 22.93
C ALA A 707 3.19 2.27 23.16
N SER A 708 2.84 3.20 22.27
CA SER A 708 3.13 4.64 22.47
C SER A 708 2.47 5.20 23.73
N TYR A 709 1.31 4.68 24.15
CA TYR A 709 0.63 5.07 25.38
C TYR A 709 1.43 4.65 26.63
N GLU A 710 2.23 3.59 26.53
CA GLU A 710 3.11 3.11 27.60
C GLU A 710 4.50 3.76 27.58
N GLN A 711 4.72 4.78 26.73
CA GLN A 711 6.01 5.45 26.52
C GLN A 711 7.14 4.51 26.02
N LYS A 712 6.78 3.39 25.40
CA LYS A 712 7.71 2.47 24.76
C LYS A 712 7.85 2.81 23.27
N ASP A 713 9.01 2.56 22.69
CA ASP A 713 9.20 2.72 21.25
C ASP A 713 8.53 1.57 20.48
N PRO A 714 7.46 1.83 19.71
CA PRO A 714 6.76 0.80 18.96
C PRO A 714 7.67 0.05 17.96
N LEU A 715 8.64 0.75 17.36
CA LEU A 715 9.56 0.13 16.40
C LEU A 715 10.49 -0.87 17.08
N LEU A 716 10.95 -0.57 18.29
CA LEU A 716 11.81 -1.49 19.06
C LEU A 716 11.05 -2.76 19.42
N ILE A 717 9.80 -2.62 19.90
CA ILE A 717 8.95 -3.78 20.22
C ILE A 717 8.70 -4.61 18.95
N PHE A 718 8.34 -3.95 17.85
CA PHE A 718 8.15 -4.63 16.56
C PHE A 718 9.39 -5.43 16.14
N LYS A 719 10.59 -4.85 16.29
CA LYS A 719 11.85 -5.54 15.96
C LYS A 719 12.07 -6.78 16.82
N LEU A 720 11.78 -6.72 18.11
CA LEU A 720 11.96 -7.85 19.02
C LEU A 720 10.94 -8.96 18.75
N GLU A 721 9.66 -8.61 18.70
CA GLU A 721 8.61 -9.60 18.48
C GLU A 721 8.64 -10.20 17.07
N SER A 722 9.04 -9.44 16.05
CA SER A 722 9.19 -9.96 14.69
C SER A 722 10.27 -11.04 14.57
N VAL A 723 11.30 -11.05 15.44
CA VAL A 723 12.29 -12.15 15.50
C VAL A 723 11.64 -13.41 16.04
N ASN A 724 10.86 -13.31 17.11
CA ASN A 724 10.13 -14.45 17.69
C ASN A 724 9.17 -15.08 16.67
N LEU A 725 8.42 -14.24 15.93
CA LEU A 725 7.52 -14.70 14.86
C LEU A 725 8.29 -15.42 13.75
N PHE A 726 9.44 -14.86 13.35
CA PHE A 726 10.28 -15.47 12.33
C PHE A 726 10.84 -16.82 12.76
N ASP A 727 11.33 -16.95 13.98
CA ASP A 727 11.84 -18.19 14.52
C ASP A 727 10.74 -19.25 14.63
N ASN A 728 9.54 -18.86 15.07
CA ASN A 728 8.36 -19.73 15.06
C ASN A 728 8.00 -20.19 13.64
N MET A 729 8.03 -19.29 12.66
CA MET A 729 7.80 -19.62 11.25
C MET A 729 8.84 -20.64 10.73
N VAL A 730 10.13 -20.43 11.02
CA VAL A 730 11.20 -21.37 10.61
C VAL A 730 10.99 -22.73 11.25
N ASN A 731 10.67 -22.78 12.56
CA ASN A 731 10.34 -24.01 13.25
C ASN A 731 9.12 -24.71 12.62
N LYS A 732 8.08 -23.98 12.25
CA LYS A 732 6.89 -24.50 11.56
C LYS A 732 7.23 -25.10 10.17
N ILE A 733 8.10 -24.41 9.40
CA ILE A 733 8.61 -24.93 8.13
C ILE A 733 9.35 -26.26 8.36
N ASN A 734 10.29 -26.31 9.32
CA ASN A 734 11.06 -27.51 9.61
C ASN A 734 10.17 -28.67 10.05
N ASN A 735 9.24 -28.42 10.97
CA ASN A 735 8.28 -29.43 11.47
C ASN A 735 7.42 -30.00 10.34
N ASN A 736 6.76 -29.11 9.57
CA ASN A 736 5.86 -29.54 8.52
C ASN A 736 6.61 -30.29 7.41
N THR A 737 7.77 -29.77 6.98
CA THR A 737 8.58 -30.39 5.95
C THR A 737 9.02 -31.79 6.37
N ILE A 738 9.64 -31.93 7.54
CA ILE A 738 10.16 -33.22 7.99
C ILE A 738 9.04 -34.21 8.29
N SER A 739 7.95 -33.77 8.92
CA SER A 739 6.79 -34.64 9.19
C SER A 739 6.18 -35.22 7.89
N VAL A 740 6.06 -34.41 6.82
CA VAL A 740 5.53 -34.89 5.55
C VAL A 740 6.53 -35.81 4.84
N LEU A 741 7.81 -35.41 4.79
CA LEU A 741 8.85 -36.22 4.10
C LEU A 741 9.08 -37.58 4.78
N THR A 742 9.05 -37.62 6.11
CA THR A 742 9.24 -38.88 6.86
C THR A 742 8.04 -39.81 6.80
N ARG A 743 6.85 -39.32 6.49
CA ARG A 743 5.62 -40.11 6.36
C ARG A 743 5.19 -40.35 4.93
N GLY A 744 5.79 -39.66 3.96
CA GLY A 744 5.45 -39.78 2.56
C GLY A 744 5.46 -41.22 2.05
N GLN A 745 4.37 -41.66 1.42
CA GLN A 745 4.21 -43.00 0.82
C GLN A 745 3.50 -42.88 -0.53
N ILE A 746 3.90 -43.68 -1.46
CA ILE A 746 3.19 -43.85 -2.75
C ILE A 746 2.07 -44.85 -2.50
N PRO A 747 0.78 -44.50 -2.65
CA PRO A 747 -0.30 -45.47 -2.61
C PRO A 747 -0.11 -46.48 -3.75
N VAL A 748 -0.28 -47.77 -3.47
CA VAL A 748 -0.16 -48.84 -4.48
C VAL A 748 -1.31 -48.66 -5.46
N GLN A 749 -1.02 -48.25 -6.67
CA GLN A 749 -1.96 -48.11 -7.79
C GLN A 749 -1.59 -49.04 -8.94
N GLU A 750 -2.60 -49.52 -9.65
CA GLU A 750 -2.37 -50.26 -10.87
C GLU A 750 -1.87 -49.34 -12.02
N PRO A 751 -1.04 -49.85 -12.94
CA PRO A 751 -0.43 -49.07 -14.02
C PRO A 751 -1.40 -48.31 -14.93
N GLU A 752 -2.64 -48.80 -15.03
CA GLU A 752 -3.71 -48.19 -15.86
C GLU A 752 -4.23 -46.85 -15.32
N GLN A 753 -3.86 -46.47 -14.09
CA GLN A 753 -4.30 -45.22 -13.44
C GLN A 753 -3.27 -44.08 -13.52
N VAL A 754 -2.13 -44.31 -14.14
CA VAL A 754 -1.12 -43.25 -14.36
C VAL A 754 -1.65 -42.24 -15.34
N ARG A 755 -1.78 -40.99 -14.90
CA ARG A 755 -2.23 -39.86 -15.75
C ARG A 755 -1.04 -39.04 -16.18
N GLU A 756 -1.08 -38.55 -17.43
CA GLU A 756 -0.21 -37.45 -17.84
C GLU A 756 -0.37 -36.29 -16.84
N ALA A 757 0.76 -35.70 -16.42
CA ALA A 757 0.73 -34.35 -15.96
C ALA A 757 0.39 -33.48 -17.17
N ALA A 758 -0.90 -33.41 -17.51
CA ALA A 758 -1.34 -32.29 -18.33
C ALA A 758 -0.68 -31.04 -17.74
N PRO A 759 -0.13 -30.11 -18.55
CA PRO A 759 0.20 -28.79 -18.03
C PRO A 759 -1.06 -28.39 -17.28
N GLU A 760 -0.99 -28.34 -15.95
CA GLU A 760 -2.16 -28.02 -15.13
C GLU A 760 -2.88 -26.92 -15.88
N PRO A 761 -4.17 -27.10 -16.27
CA PRO A 761 -4.95 -25.99 -16.78
C PRO A 761 -4.81 -25.00 -15.67
N ALA A 762 -3.94 -23.99 -15.89
CA ALA A 762 -3.38 -23.07 -14.90
C ALA A 762 -4.43 -22.91 -13.83
N ALA A 763 -4.21 -23.52 -12.68
CA ALA A 763 -5.25 -23.79 -11.65
C ALA A 763 -6.02 -22.51 -11.57
N PRO A 764 -7.38 -22.47 -11.68
CA PRO A 764 -8.11 -21.29 -12.06
C PRO A 764 -7.43 -20.19 -11.36
N ARG A 765 -6.63 -19.41 -12.11
CA ARG A 765 -5.51 -18.58 -11.61
C ARG A 765 -6.05 -17.98 -10.36
N GLN A 766 -5.61 -18.47 -9.20
CA GLN A 766 -6.08 -17.91 -7.93
C GLN A 766 -5.95 -16.45 -8.20
N GLN A 767 -7.07 -15.73 -8.23
CA GLN A 767 -7.09 -14.37 -8.77
C GLN A 767 -6.19 -13.56 -7.87
N TYR A 768 -4.88 -13.66 -8.12
CA TYR A 768 -3.89 -12.86 -7.44
C TYR A 768 -4.19 -11.44 -7.83
N ARG A 769 -4.44 -10.62 -6.84
CA ARG A 769 -4.58 -9.20 -7.01
C ARG A 769 -3.22 -8.58 -6.81
N GLU A 770 -2.77 -7.82 -7.77
CA GLU A 770 -1.54 -7.04 -7.68
C GLU A 770 -1.90 -5.66 -7.17
N GLU A 771 -1.32 -5.29 -6.05
CA GLU A 771 -1.71 -4.10 -5.32
C GLU A 771 -0.48 -3.25 -5.00
N LYS A 772 -0.70 -1.95 -4.94
CA LYS A 772 0.28 -0.98 -4.50
C LYS A 772 -0.37 -0.15 -3.38
N ARG A 773 0.13 -0.27 -2.15
CA ARG A 773 -0.43 0.38 -0.95
C ARG A 773 0.20 1.73 -0.71
N ASP A 774 -0.56 2.72 -0.25
CA ASP A 774 -0.01 4.00 0.19
C ASP A 774 0.60 3.87 1.60
N LEU A 775 1.90 4.21 1.72
CA LEU A 775 2.63 4.14 2.98
C LEU A 775 2.42 5.37 3.87
N SER A 776 1.93 6.46 3.31
CA SER A 776 1.63 7.68 4.08
C SER A 776 0.37 7.55 4.92
N ASP A 777 -0.50 6.60 4.54
CA ASP A 777 -1.68 6.23 5.31
C ASP A 777 -1.59 4.74 5.64
N PRO A 778 -1.34 4.34 6.89
CA PRO A 778 -1.24 2.95 7.28
C PRO A 778 -2.51 2.14 6.99
N ASP A 779 -3.61 2.81 6.69
CA ASP A 779 -4.92 2.21 6.49
C ASP A 779 -5.31 2.04 5.00
N GLN A 780 -4.46 2.38 4.02
CA GLN A 780 -4.83 2.31 2.60
C GLN A 780 -4.31 1.07 1.88
N GLN A 781 -5.18 0.20 1.43
CA GLN A 781 -4.90 -1.00 0.61
C GLN A 781 -5.90 -1.17 -0.53
N ALA A 782 -5.46 -1.80 -1.59
CA ALA A 782 -6.12 -1.77 -2.86
C ALA A 782 -6.48 -3.11 -3.50
N ALA A 783 -7.57 -3.26 -4.13
CA ALA A 783 -7.89 -4.39 -4.97
C ALA A 783 -8.81 -4.09 -6.12
N ALA A 784 -8.68 -4.61 -7.27
CA ALA A 784 -9.82 -5.10 -8.06
C ALA A 784 -9.36 -6.04 -9.14
N GLY A 785 -9.84 -7.27 -9.12
CA GLY A 785 -9.81 -8.13 -10.27
C GLY A 785 -10.73 -7.57 -11.35
N HIS A 786 -10.21 -7.24 -12.50
CA HIS A 786 -10.99 -7.18 -13.71
C HIS A 786 -10.68 -8.39 -14.55
N ASP A 787 -11.74 -9.03 -14.98
CA ASP A 787 -11.79 -9.94 -16.10
C ASP A 787 -11.41 -9.13 -17.36
N THR A 788 -10.13 -8.81 -17.49
CA THR A 788 -9.60 -8.42 -18.77
C THR A 788 -9.59 -9.71 -19.58
N ARG A 789 -10.66 -9.92 -20.36
CA ARG A 789 -10.51 -10.69 -21.58
C ARG A 789 -9.20 -10.21 -22.20
N GLU A 790 -8.16 -11.04 -22.10
CA GLU A 790 -6.96 -10.86 -22.89
C GLU A 790 -7.42 -10.74 -24.35
N VAL A 791 -7.52 -9.53 -24.83
CA VAL A 791 -7.34 -9.29 -26.26
C VAL A 791 -5.89 -9.69 -26.47
N LYS A 792 -5.67 -10.91 -26.96
CA LYS A 792 -4.39 -11.34 -27.51
C LYS A 792 -3.99 -10.26 -28.49
N ARG A 793 -3.19 -9.30 -28.05
CA ARG A 793 -2.44 -8.45 -28.95
C ARG A 793 -1.42 -9.37 -29.57
N GLU A 794 -1.71 -9.85 -30.76
CA GLU A 794 -0.69 -10.41 -31.62
C GLU A 794 0.42 -9.36 -31.73
N PRO A 795 1.69 -9.77 -31.56
CA PRO A 795 2.78 -8.82 -31.70
C PRO A 795 2.66 -8.23 -33.11
N VAL A 796 2.54 -6.91 -33.19
CA VAL A 796 2.60 -6.19 -34.46
C VAL A 796 3.94 -6.52 -35.07
N ARG A 797 3.96 -7.43 -36.01
CA ARG A 797 5.14 -7.67 -36.82
C ARG A 797 5.33 -6.39 -37.61
N ALA A 798 6.41 -5.67 -37.32
CA ALA A 798 6.88 -4.61 -38.21
C ALA A 798 6.99 -5.22 -39.58
N GLU A 799 6.26 -4.69 -40.57
CA GLU A 799 6.41 -5.05 -41.96
C GLU A 799 7.90 -4.89 -42.29
N LYS A 800 8.49 -5.91 -42.90
CA LYS A 800 9.86 -5.82 -43.38
C LYS A 800 9.94 -4.64 -44.33
N THR A 801 10.61 -3.59 -43.91
CA THR A 801 10.95 -2.47 -44.77
C THR A 801 11.76 -3.01 -45.93
N VAL A 802 11.23 -2.91 -47.12
CA VAL A 802 11.88 -3.37 -48.35
C VAL A 802 13.15 -2.54 -48.56
N GLY A 803 14.30 -3.16 -48.53
CA GLY A 803 15.57 -2.48 -48.73
C GLY A 803 15.68 -1.95 -50.13
N ARG A 804 16.36 -0.80 -50.35
CA ARG A 804 16.53 -0.17 -51.67
C ARG A 804 17.03 -1.13 -52.76
N ASN A 805 17.76 -2.18 -52.40
CA ASN A 805 18.33 -3.17 -53.34
C ASN A 805 17.51 -4.46 -53.48
N ASP A 806 16.43 -4.62 -52.71
CA ASP A 806 15.55 -5.75 -52.77
C ASP A 806 14.61 -5.70 -53.97
N LEU A 807 14.08 -6.87 -54.38
CA LEU A 807 13.09 -6.89 -55.45
C LEU A 807 11.82 -6.17 -55.03
N CYS A 808 11.28 -5.36 -55.90
CA CYS A 808 10.08 -4.59 -55.62
C CYS A 808 8.87 -5.53 -55.41
N PRO A 809 8.10 -5.39 -54.33
CA PRO A 809 6.96 -6.25 -54.04
C PRO A 809 5.82 -6.14 -55.05
N CYS A 810 5.88 -5.21 -56.02
CA CYS A 810 4.90 -5.09 -57.09
C CYS A 810 4.99 -6.18 -58.17
N GLY A 811 5.92 -7.13 -58.06
CA GLY A 811 6.09 -8.21 -59.02
C GLY A 811 6.78 -7.83 -60.33
N SER A 812 7.30 -6.60 -60.48
CA SER A 812 7.94 -6.11 -61.70
C SER A 812 9.34 -6.66 -61.97
N GLY A 813 9.90 -7.47 -61.09
CA GLY A 813 11.26 -8.01 -61.18
C GLY A 813 12.39 -6.99 -61.06
N LYS A 814 12.06 -5.72 -60.84
CA LYS A 814 13.02 -4.60 -60.67
C LYS A 814 13.35 -4.39 -59.16
N LYS A 815 14.58 -3.95 -58.89
CA LYS A 815 14.94 -3.51 -57.55
C LYS A 815 14.07 -2.35 -57.07
N TYR A 816 13.73 -2.28 -55.79
CA TYR A 816 12.83 -1.28 -55.22
C TYR A 816 13.24 0.15 -55.59
N LYS A 817 14.54 0.51 -55.49
CA LYS A 817 15.09 1.80 -55.92
C LYS A 817 14.88 2.16 -57.39
N ASN A 818 14.63 1.17 -58.29
CA ASN A 818 14.41 1.35 -59.71
C ASN A 818 12.92 1.20 -60.10
N CYS A 819 12.04 1.09 -59.11
CA CYS A 819 10.61 0.93 -59.29
C CYS A 819 9.86 1.94 -58.39
N HIS A 820 9.26 1.50 -57.27
CA HIS A 820 8.46 2.36 -56.38
C HIS A 820 9.31 3.23 -55.47
N GLY A 821 10.54 2.84 -55.14
CA GLY A 821 11.51 3.64 -54.36
C GLY A 821 12.39 4.55 -55.24
N LYS A 822 11.90 5.03 -56.42
CA LYS A 822 12.68 5.88 -57.33
C LYS A 822 12.70 7.34 -56.90
N ASN A 823 11.76 7.73 -56.02
CA ASN A 823 11.62 9.11 -55.51
C ASN A 823 11.91 9.20 -53.98
N ASP A 824 12.33 8.10 -53.35
CA ASP A 824 12.89 8.08 -51.99
C ASP A 824 14.43 8.13 -52.13
#